data_f964c5352e979ffa355a1ccd8b86a357
#
_entry.id   f964c5352e979ffa355a1ccd8b86a357
#
_cell.length_a   1.000
_cell.length_b   1.000
_cell.length_c   1.000
_cell.angle_alpha   90.00
_cell.angle_beta   90.00
_cell.angle_gamma   90.00
#
_symmetry.space_group_name_H-M   'P 1'
#
loop_
_entity.id
_entity.type
_entity.pdbx_description
1 polymer ?
#
loop_
_entity_poly.entity_id
_entity_poly.type
_entity_poly.pdbx_seq_one_letter_code
_entity_poly.pdbx_strand_id
1 'polypeptide(L)'
;MVNSLDSGLLEAANLPWHSRASDDVLSALSATREGLTTDEARKRLAQYGANVLDKKGGASVMALIWGQINNPLIWVLIGSAVIAMLVDPADGIKNGLVILAVVIINTIIGFAQEYKASKAIESLSAMVPEFATVQRNGKRVQLPVAELVPGDVVFLQSGDKVPADLRLFHLRTLQIEEAALTGESVPVEKMTDPVAENATLGDRRNMAFSGSLVTYGTGLGVVTTTGNGTELGRINTMLGETTAVATPLSIALHKIGIVLTVGIAVISVAILFVGTARAMSEGGVDLLTGLRESVIFAITLAVGAIPEGLPAIVTIALAIGVQRMAARRAVVRKLPSVETLGSTTVICSDKTGTLTRNEMTVQALYLPGSGAYRVEGTGYEPVGRLSKDGGHVTAVPDDVQELLLAGVLCCDATLECKDGRWQITGDPTEGALVTAGEKFGIHTANARVRHARLDTIPFESANQFMATLHEGDAEGMKIIIKGAPEVVLKRCGNVDPDMALRQVEAFAAEGMRVLGFAEKRFDRAGLTLEDCARGFEFTGLQAMIDPPRAEVIDAIRACHQAGITVKMITGDHMGTAQAIGEQLGIATHGAKAVTGVQLAEMDAAALREIVKDHNVFARVAPEHKLGLVRALQDNGHVTAMTGDGVNDAPALKQSNIGVAMGITGTSVSKEAADIVLTDDNFTSITAAVEEGRRVYDNLIKSLAFVLPTNLGLALILIYAVAFFPLVEKTIDGQMVKDLLLPMLPTQLLWINLVAAVTRALPLAFEAKEPDVMNRPPRDPKEPVLNRFVVFRTFLAATLMTAGAVGLFLWRYELEMAARASSGLTEAQIVSEAQTMAVTTVIMFQVFYMLSCRSLNDSVFRIGLFSNKTVFIGIGAVLALQALFIYAPPMQAIFSTFPLTAQSLVFSALAGAIILPVISVEKLIRNRSRA
;
A
#
# COMPACT_ATOMS: atom_id res chain seq x y z
N MET A 1 -16.45 -32.78 -18.51
CA MET A 1 -15.32 -32.43 -19.39
C MET A 1 -14.15 -31.75 -18.64
N VAL A 2 -14.13 -31.74 -17.31
CA VAL A 2 -13.05 -31.13 -16.50
C VAL A 2 -11.92 -32.12 -16.14
N ASN A 3 -12.17 -33.43 -16.22
CA ASN A 3 -11.23 -34.47 -15.79
C ASN A 3 -10.19 -34.98 -16.84
N SER A 4 -10.18 -34.46 -18.07
CA SER A 4 -9.22 -34.92 -19.10
C SER A 4 -8.04 -33.93 -19.32
N LEU A 5 -8.14 -32.72 -18.81
CA LEU A 5 -7.08 -31.69 -18.87
C LEU A 5 -6.01 -31.88 -17.78
N ASP A 6 -6.39 -32.42 -16.60
CA ASP A 6 -5.46 -32.68 -15.50
C ASP A 6 -4.47 -33.84 -15.77
N SER A 7 -4.82 -34.81 -16.61
CA SER A 7 -3.95 -35.96 -16.85
C SER A 7 -2.69 -35.66 -17.68
N GLY A 8 -2.79 -34.75 -18.66
CA GLY A 8 -1.65 -34.38 -19.52
C GLY A 8 -0.60 -33.50 -18.78
N LEU A 9 -1.02 -32.62 -17.87
CA LEU A 9 -0.15 -31.83 -17.03
C LEU A 9 0.56 -32.70 -15.97
N LEU A 10 -0.14 -33.67 -15.40
CA LEU A 10 0.40 -34.61 -14.43
C LEU A 10 1.39 -35.61 -15.08
N GLU A 11 1.19 -36.04 -16.33
CA GLU A 11 2.14 -36.90 -17.06
C GLU A 11 3.43 -36.15 -17.39
N ALA A 12 3.38 -34.92 -17.90
CA ALA A 12 4.56 -34.09 -18.17
C ALA A 12 5.32 -33.72 -16.90
N ALA A 13 4.62 -33.45 -15.80
CA ALA A 13 5.22 -33.10 -14.49
C ALA A 13 5.98 -34.23 -13.83
N ASN A 14 5.73 -35.50 -14.22
CA ASN A 14 6.38 -36.69 -13.63
C ASN A 14 7.58 -37.22 -14.44
N LEU A 15 7.92 -36.58 -15.56
CA LEU A 15 9.11 -36.98 -16.32
C LEU A 15 10.39 -36.51 -15.63
N PRO A 16 11.45 -37.33 -15.53
CA PRO A 16 12.71 -36.93 -14.90
C PRO A 16 13.55 -36.07 -15.86
N TRP A 17 13.11 -34.82 -16.08
CA TRP A 17 13.74 -33.92 -17.03
C TRP A 17 15.24 -33.64 -16.72
N HIS A 18 15.61 -33.69 -15.42
CA HIS A 18 16.98 -33.49 -14.96
C HIS A 18 17.94 -34.62 -15.36
N SER A 19 17.43 -35.83 -15.66
CA SER A 19 18.28 -36.95 -16.06
C SER A 19 18.50 -37.03 -17.58
N ARG A 20 17.80 -36.18 -18.37
CA ARG A 20 17.90 -36.15 -19.82
C ARG A 20 18.88 -35.09 -20.32
N ALA A 21 19.53 -35.38 -21.47
CA ALA A 21 20.32 -34.36 -22.14
C ALA A 21 19.41 -33.21 -22.63
N SER A 22 19.93 -31.99 -22.67
CA SER A 22 19.17 -30.80 -23.02
C SER A 22 18.52 -30.86 -24.41
N ASP A 23 19.18 -31.46 -25.37
CA ASP A 23 18.67 -31.62 -26.75
C ASP A 23 17.54 -32.67 -26.81
N ASP A 24 17.59 -33.71 -25.98
CA ASP A 24 16.50 -34.70 -25.86
C ASP A 24 15.26 -34.05 -25.22
N VAL A 25 15.45 -33.15 -24.23
CA VAL A 25 14.36 -32.38 -23.60
C VAL A 25 13.71 -31.44 -24.61
N LEU A 26 14.51 -30.69 -25.38
CA LEU A 26 14.00 -29.82 -26.43
C LEU A 26 13.20 -30.60 -27.46
N SER A 27 13.72 -31.74 -27.90
CA SER A 27 13.06 -32.64 -28.87
C SER A 27 11.74 -33.19 -28.30
N ALA A 28 11.73 -33.67 -27.06
CA ALA A 28 10.54 -34.19 -26.39
C ALA A 28 9.44 -33.14 -26.22
N LEU A 29 9.84 -31.87 -25.98
CA LEU A 29 8.93 -30.74 -25.90
C LEU A 29 8.59 -30.13 -27.27
N SER A 30 9.07 -30.71 -28.39
CA SER A 30 8.94 -30.15 -29.74
C SER A 30 9.31 -28.66 -29.77
N ALA A 31 10.42 -28.32 -29.14
CA ALA A 31 10.95 -26.97 -29.04
C ALA A 31 12.34 -26.89 -29.67
N THR A 32 12.77 -25.68 -30.03
CA THR A 32 14.10 -25.41 -30.56
C THR A 32 14.84 -24.42 -29.70
N ARG A 33 16.15 -24.32 -29.82
CA ARG A 33 16.95 -23.31 -29.11
C ARG A 33 16.59 -21.88 -29.51
N GLU A 34 15.94 -21.65 -30.64
CA GLU A 34 15.40 -20.38 -31.10
C GLU A 34 14.01 -20.05 -30.55
N GLY A 35 13.46 -20.95 -29.73
CA GLY A 35 12.14 -20.84 -29.08
C GLY A 35 10.98 -21.28 -29.99
N LEU A 36 9.78 -21.22 -29.45
CA LEU A 36 8.54 -21.53 -30.16
C LEU A 36 8.15 -20.40 -31.12
N THR A 37 7.33 -20.75 -32.10
CA THR A 37 6.61 -19.75 -32.89
C THR A 37 5.45 -19.19 -32.07
N THR A 38 5.06 -17.95 -32.35
CA THR A 38 3.94 -17.28 -31.62
C THR A 38 2.63 -18.07 -31.75
N ASP A 39 2.39 -18.67 -32.93
CA ASP A 39 1.17 -19.45 -33.16
C ASP A 39 1.16 -20.79 -32.43
N GLU A 40 2.32 -21.45 -32.33
CA GLU A 40 2.47 -22.67 -31.53
C GLU A 40 2.32 -22.38 -30.03
N ALA A 41 2.93 -21.32 -29.53
CA ALA A 41 2.77 -20.89 -28.15
C ALA A 41 1.31 -20.59 -27.79
N ARG A 42 0.56 -19.96 -28.71
CA ARG A 42 -0.89 -19.70 -28.53
C ARG A 42 -1.71 -20.99 -28.46
N LYS A 43 -1.41 -21.99 -29.30
CA LYS A 43 -2.06 -23.30 -29.25
C LYS A 43 -1.78 -23.99 -27.91
N ARG A 44 -0.52 -23.97 -27.46
CA ARG A 44 -0.14 -24.59 -26.19
C ARG A 44 -0.77 -23.86 -24.99
N LEU A 45 -0.88 -22.53 -25.03
CA LEU A 45 -1.59 -21.79 -24.01
C LEU A 45 -3.07 -22.19 -23.91
N ALA A 46 -3.72 -22.46 -25.05
CA ALA A 46 -5.09 -22.98 -25.05
C ALA A 46 -5.18 -24.43 -24.55
N GLN A 47 -4.12 -25.25 -24.75
CA GLN A 47 -4.06 -26.64 -24.32
C GLN A 47 -3.68 -26.83 -22.86
N TYR A 48 -2.61 -26.12 -22.37
CA TYR A 48 -2.04 -26.28 -21.03
C TYR A 48 -2.60 -25.26 -20.01
N GLY A 49 -3.29 -24.23 -20.48
CA GLY A 49 -3.77 -23.14 -19.63
C GLY A 49 -2.68 -22.13 -19.28
N ALA A 50 -3.07 -21.11 -18.53
CA ALA A 50 -2.15 -20.05 -18.09
C ALA A 50 -1.18 -20.56 -17.01
N ASN A 51 0.06 -20.06 -17.04
CA ASN A 51 1.06 -20.34 -16.01
C ASN A 51 0.76 -19.53 -14.74
N VAL A 52 -0.24 -19.97 -14.01
CA VAL A 52 -0.64 -19.41 -12.72
C VAL A 52 -0.79 -20.54 -11.72
N LEU A 53 -0.33 -20.30 -10.50
CA LEU A 53 -0.66 -21.20 -9.41
C LEU A 53 -2.14 -21.04 -9.08
N ASP A 54 -2.88 -22.14 -8.95
CA ASP A 54 -4.22 -22.06 -8.41
C ASP A 54 -4.13 -21.39 -7.04
N LYS A 55 -4.49 -20.13 -7.00
CA LYS A 55 -4.87 -19.52 -5.75
C LYS A 55 -6.07 -20.33 -5.29
N LYS A 56 -5.88 -21.23 -4.32
CA LYS A 56 -7.03 -21.76 -3.57
C LYS A 56 -7.82 -20.55 -3.16
N GLY A 57 -8.98 -20.40 -3.81
CA GLY A 57 -9.68 -19.12 -3.99
C GLY A 57 -9.69 -18.30 -2.75
N GLY A 58 -9.74 -16.97 -2.93
CA GLY A 58 -10.05 -16.05 -1.84
C GLY A 58 -11.13 -16.69 -0.97
N ALA A 59 -11.13 -16.46 0.35
CA ALA A 59 -11.91 -17.23 1.32
C ALA A 59 -13.23 -17.72 0.72
N SER A 60 -13.48 -19.03 0.73
CA SER A 60 -14.67 -19.59 0.06
C SER A 60 -15.90 -18.85 0.59
N VAL A 61 -16.92 -18.65 -0.24
CA VAL A 61 -18.17 -18.00 0.17
C VAL A 61 -18.65 -18.56 1.51
N MET A 62 -18.52 -19.88 1.72
CA MET A 62 -18.88 -20.55 2.97
C MET A 62 -17.95 -20.17 4.12
N ALA A 63 -16.66 -19.98 3.90
CA ALA A 63 -15.71 -19.54 4.92
C ALA A 63 -15.97 -18.08 5.33
N LEU A 64 -16.32 -17.19 4.39
CA LEU A 64 -16.71 -15.81 4.69
C LEU A 64 -18.00 -15.76 5.52
N ILE A 65 -19.02 -16.55 5.16
CA ILE A 65 -20.26 -16.67 5.94
C ILE A 65 -19.97 -17.23 7.34
N TRP A 66 -19.17 -18.31 7.42
CA TRP A 66 -18.78 -18.88 8.70
C TRP A 66 -18.00 -17.91 9.58
N GLY A 67 -17.09 -17.11 8.98
CA GLY A 67 -16.37 -16.06 9.68
C GLY A 67 -17.28 -15.00 10.31
N GLN A 68 -18.40 -14.66 9.65
CA GLN A 68 -19.41 -13.78 10.24
C GLN A 68 -20.11 -14.42 11.43
N ILE A 69 -20.51 -15.68 11.32
CA ILE A 69 -21.25 -16.39 12.38
C ILE A 69 -20.34 -16.75 13.56
N ASN A 70 -19.09 -17.14 13.29
CA ASN A 70 -18.10 -17.54 14.30
C ASN A 70 -17.49 -16.32 15.02
N ASN A 71 -18.34 -15.45 15.50
CA ASN A 71 -18.00 -14.27 16.29
C ASN A 71 -18.61 -14.42 17.69
N PRO A 72 -17.82 -14.22 18.77
CA PRO A 72 -18.34 -14.31 20.15
C PRO A 72 -19.59 -13.49 20.40
N LEU A 73 -19.68 -12.31 19.76
CA LEU A 73 -20.84 -11.41 19.88
C LEU A 73 -22.11 -12.00 19.25
N ILE A 74 -22.00 -12.67 18.11
CA ILE A 74 -23.12 -13.37 17.44
C ILE A 74 -23.58 -14.57 18.27
N TRP A 75 -22.66 -15.31 18.90
CA TRP A 75 -23.00 -16.41 19.79
C TRP A 75 -23.77 -15.96 21.03
N VAL A 76 -23.43 -14.79 21.60
CA VAL A 76 -24.19 -14.17 22.67
C VAL A 76 -25.63 -13.85 22.22
N LEU A 77 -25.79 -13.29 20.99
CA LEU A 77 -27.13 -13.02 20.45
C LEU A 77 -27.94 -14.26 20.19
N ILE A 78 -27.36 -15.32 19.64
CA ILE A 78 -28.04 -16.62 19.43
C ILE A 78 -28.44 -17.23 20.79
N GLY A 79 -27.51 -17.21 21.74
CA GLY A 79 -27.82 -17.64 23.13
C GLY A 79 -28.94 -16.84 23.75
N SER A 80 -28.92 -15.51 23.58
CA SER A 80 -29.98 -14.61 24.03
C SER A 80 -31.35 -14.92 23.40
N ALA A 81 -31.37 -15.22 22.09
CA ALA A 81 -32.60 -15.61 21.40
C ALA A 81 -33.17 -16.91 21.94
N VAL A 82 -32.34 -17.92 22.18
CA VAL A 82 -32.75 -19.20 22.77
C VAL A 82 -33.28 -19.01 24.20
N ILE A 83 -32.56 -18.22 25.02
CA ILE A 83 -33.00 -17.94 26.40
C ILE A 83 -34.32 -17.18 26.41
N ALA A 84 -34.48 -16.16 25.53
CA ALA A 84 -35.74 -15.43 25.42
C ALA A 84 -36.93 -16.35 25.09
N MET A 85 -36.75 -17.30 24.16
CA MET A 85 -37.79 -18.29 23.79
C MET A 85 -38.15 -19.23 24.94
N LEU A 86 -37.18 -19.54 25.80
CA LEU A 86 -37.41 -20.46 26.96
C LEU A 86 -38.00 -19.76 28.19
N VAL A 87 -37.61 -18.51 28.40
CA VAL A 87 -37.94 -17.77 29.64
C VAL A 87 -39.30 -17.08 29.54
N ASP A 88 -39.72 -16.61 28.38
CA ASP A 88 -40.98 -15.90 28.18
C ASP A 88 -42.00 -16.74 27.36
N PRO A 89 -42.99 -17.39 27.95
CA PRO A 89 -43.99 -18.21 27.23
C PRO A 89 -44.92 -17.41 26.29
N ALA A 90 -45.17 -16.11 26.60
CA ALA A 90 -46.16 -15.32 25.86
C ALA A 90 -45.52 -14.66 24.62
N ASP A 91 -44.43 -13.88 24.81
CA ASP A 91 -43.79 -13.10 23.76
C ASP A 91 -42.38 -13.63 23.37
N GLY A 92 -41.84 -14.61 24.08
CA GLY A 92 -40.47 -15.10 23.92
C GLY A 92 -40.19 -15.67 22.54
N ILE A 93 -41.14 -16.38 21.95
CA ILE A 93 -41.01 -16.91 20.58
C ILE A 93 -40.89 -15.74 19.58
N LYS A 94 -41.74 -14.72 19.69
CA LYS A 94 -41.72 -13.52 18.85
C LYS A 94 -40.39 -12.80 19.01
N ASN A 95 -39.96 -12.52 20.22
CA ASN A 95 -38.73 -11.80 20.53
C ASN A 95 -37.49 -12.59 20.06
N GLY A 96 -37.43 -13.89 20.30
CA GLY A 96 -36.35 -14.75 19.86
C GLY A 96 -36.27 -14.87 18.35
N LEU A 97 -37.37 -14.94 17.62
CA LEU A 97 -37.42 -14.94 16.17
C LEU A 97 -36.95 -13.61 15.59
N VAL A 98 -37.30 -12.47 16.21
CA VAL A 98 -36.83 -11.14 15.79
C VAL A 98 -35.30 -11.03 15.99
N ILE A 99 -34.77 -11.51 17.12
CA ILE A 99 -33.31 -11.54 17.35
C ILE A 99 -32.62 -12.38 16.28
N LEU A 100 -33.11 -13.59 15.99
CA LEU A 100 -32.54 -14.45 14.94
C LEU A 100 -32.66 -13.83 13.55
N ALA A 101 -33.77 -13.17 13.22
CA ALA A 101 -33.91 -12.45 11.94
C ALA A 101 -32.86 -11.35 11.80
N VAL A 102 -32.61 -10.58 12.88
CA VAL A 102 -31.56 -9.53 12.87
C VAL A 102 -30.17 -10.15 12.72
N VAL A 103 -29.87 -11.27 13.40
CA VAL A 103 -28.60 -11.99 13.22
C VAL A 103 -28.41 -12.44 11.77
N ILE A 104 -29.45 -12.95 11.12
CA ILE A 104 -29.40 -13.37 9.71
C ILE A 104 -29.17 -12.14 8.82
N ILE A 105 -29.90 -11.05 9.02
CA ILE A 105 -29.74 -9.81 8.23
C ILE A 105 -28.32 -9.25 8.39
N ASN A 106 -27.81 -9.16 9.61
CA ASN A 106 -26.45 -8.70 9.89
C ASN A 106 -25.39 -9.60 9.24
N THR A 107 -25.58 -10.93 9.30
CA THR A 107 -24.69 -11.89 8.62
C THR A 107 -24.69 -11.69 7.11
N ILE A 108 -25.83 -11.46 6.48
CA ILE A 108 -25.94 -11.20 5.03
C ILE A 108 -25.24 -9.87 4.68
N ILE A 109 -25.48 -8.83 5.45
CA ILE A 109 -24.87 -7.51 5.24
C ILE A 109 -23.36 -7.59 5.44
N GLY A 110 -22.89 -8.19 6.53
CA GLY A 110 -21.46 -8.39 6.81
C GLY A 110 -20.76 -9.18 5.72
N PHE A 111 -21.36 -10.30 5.29
CA PHE A 111 -20.88 -11.09 4.16
C PHE A 111 -20.80 -10.27 2.87
N ALA A 112 -21.85 -9.53 2.49
CA ALA A 112 -21.88 -8.75 1.27
C ALA A 112 -20.79 -7.64 1.26
N GLN A 113 -20.55 -7.03 2.42
CA GLN A 113 -19.51 -6.01 2.61
C GLN A 113 -18.12 -6.63 2.51
N GLU A 114 -17.84 -7.72 3.20
CA GLU A 114 -16.55 -8.41 3.20
C GLU A 114 -16.23 -9.03 1.85
N TYR A 115 -17.21 -9.63 1.17
CA TYR A 115 -17.07 -10.14 -0.19
C TYR A 115 -16.67 -9.05 -1.19
N LYS A 116 -17.32 -7.88 -1.14
CA LYS A 116 -16.96 -6.73 -1.99
C LYS A 116 -15.56 -6.20 -1.69
N ALA A 117 -15.19 -6.11 -0.42
CA ALA A 117 -13.86 -5.67 0.00
C ALA A 117 -12.76 -6.65 -0.47
N SER A 118 -12.97 -7.95 -0.25
CA SER A 118 -12.05 -9.00 -0.68
C SER A 118 -11.85 -9.00 -2.21
N LYS A 119 -12.94 -8.91 -2.97
CA LYS A 119 -12.89 -8.85 -4.45
C LYS A 119 -12.19 -7.59 -4.97
N ALA A 120 -12.36 -6.46 -4.31
CA ALA A 120 -11.66 -5.23 -4.65
C ALA A 120 -10.14 -5.37 -4.45
N ILE A 121 -9.70 -6.00 -3.35
CA ILE A 121 -8.29 -6.26 -3.05
C ILE A 121 -7.69 -7.24 -4.06
N GLU A 122 -8.41 -8.30 -4.40
CA GLU A 122 -7.97 -9.29 -5.39
C GLU A 122 -7.73 -8.66 -6.77
N SER A 123 -8.64 -7.80 -7.23
CA SER A 123 -8.50 -7.10 -8.51
C SER A 123 -7.28 -6.16 -8.55
N LEU A 124 -6.92 -5.57 -7.42
CA LEU A 124 -5.75 -4.67 -7.31
C LEU A 124 -4.42 -5.45 -7.31
N SER A 125 -4.39 -6.64 -6.70
CA SER A 125 -3.21 -7.51 -6.72
C SER A 125 -2.83 -7.95 -8.13
N ALA A 126 -3.80 -8.01 -9.06
CA ALA A 126 -3.57 -8.32 -10.47
C ALA A 126 -3.02 -7.13 -11.29
N MET A 127 -2.90 -5.94 -10.72
CA MET A 127 -2.40 -4.74 -11.42
C MET A 127 -0.86 -4.70 -11.59
N VAL A 128 -0.12 -5.60 -10.95
CA VAL A 128 1.33 -5.73 -11.09
C VAL A 128 1.65 -7.08 -11.73
N PRO A 129 1.60 -7.20 -13.07
CA PRO A 129 1.95 -8.44 -13.74
C PRO A 129 3.45 -8.72 -13.62
N GLU A 130 3.81 -9.98 -13.39
CA GLU A 130 5.19 -10.43 -13.51
C GLU A 130 5.48 -10.69 -15.00
N PHE A 131 6.65 -10.26 -15.48
CA PHE A 131 7.10 -10.44 -16.85
C PHE A 131 8.29 -11.39 -16.89
N ALA A 132 8.39 -12.17 -17.97
CA ALA A 132 9.55 -12.99 -18.28
C ALA A 132 10.11 -12.62 -19.65
N THR A 133 11.43 -12.69 -19.79
CA THR A 133 12.11 -12.53 -21.09
C THR A 133 12.20 -13.89 -21.76
N VAL A 134 11.52 -14.05 -22.89
CA VAL A 134 11.51 -15.32 -23.64
C VAL A 134 12.05 -15.13 -25.05
N GLN A 135 12.56 -16.21 -25.60
CA GLN A 135 12.94 -16.29 -27.01
C GLN A 135 11.82 -16.94 -27.80
N ARG A 136 11.17 -16.19 -28.70
CA ARG A 136 10.16 -16.67 -29.65
C ARG A 136 10.50 -16.20 -31.07
N ASN A 137 10.32 -17.04 -32.06
CA ASN A 137 10.71 -16.74 -33.44
C ASN A 137 12.17 -16.25 -33.60
N GLY A 138 13.09 -16.75 -32.78
CA GLY A 138 14.51 -16.30 -32.77
C GLY A 138 14.76 -14.93 -32.17
N LYS A 139 13.75 -14.24 -31.66
CA LYS A 139 13.86 -12.90 -31.04
C LYS A 139 13.51 -12.94 -29.56
N ARG A 140 14.22 -12.13 -28.75
CA ARG A 140 13.88 -11.93 -27.35
C ARG A 140 12.70 -10.98 -27.24
N VAL A 141 11.67 -11.40 -26.51
CA VAL A 141 10.45 -10.62 -26.20
C VAL A 141 10.13 -10.74 -24.73
N GLN A 142 9.62 -9.67 -24.14
CA GLN A 142 9.04 -9.72 -22.80
C GLN A 142 7.55 -10.02 -22.90
N LEU A 143 7.08 -11.00 -22.10
CA LEU A 143 5.67 -11.31 -22.01
C LEU A 143 5.27 -11.60 -20.55
N PRO A 144 3.97 -11.47 -20.23
CA PRO A 144 3.47 -11.82 -18.90
C PRO A 144 3.78 -13.29 -18.57
N VAL A 145 4.25 -13.54 -17.34
CA VAL A 145 4.56 -14.89 -16.85
C VAL A 145 3.39 -15.85 -17.04
N ALA A 146 2.15 -15.37 -16.94
CA ALA A 146 0.94 -16.15 -17.15
C ALA A 146 0.80 -16.72 -18.58
N GLU A 147 1.50 -16.14 -19.56
CA GLU A 147 1.46 -16.59 -20.97
C GLU A 147 2.57 -17.59 -21.34
N LEU A 148 3.39 -18.00 -20.35
CA LEU A 148 4.41 -19.03 -20.55
C LEU A 148 3.78 -20.41 -20.73
N VAL A 149 4.36 -21.18 -21.66
CA VAL A 149 3.92 -22.55 -21.95
C VAL A 149 5.10 -23.52 -21.97
N PRO A 150 4.89 -24.81 -21.71
CA PRO A 150 5.93 -25.82 -21.88
C PRO A 150 6.54 -25.77 -23.30
N GLY A 151 7.88 -25.72 -23.35
CA GLY A 151 8.64 -25.57 -24.61
C GLY A 151 9.09 -24.11 -24.90
N ASP A 152 8.60 -23.09 -24.19
CA ASP A 152 9.16 -21.73 -24.28
C ASP A 152 10.61 -21.71 -23.80
N VAL A 153 11.46 -20.91 -24.45
CA VAL A 153 12.85 -20.68 -24.03
C VAL A 153 12.93 -19.39 -23.25
N VAL A 154 13.25 -19.48 -21.95
CA VAL A 154 13.35 -18.36 -21.03
C VAL A 154 14.80 -17.94 -20.86
N PHE A 155 15.06 -16.62 -20.94
CA PHE A 155 16.32 -16.01 -20.58
C PHE A 155 16.25 -15.55 -19.11
N LEU A 156 17.21 -15.98 -18.32
CA LEU A 156 17.38 -15.63 -16.91
C LEU A 156 18.61 -14.74 -16.73
N GLN A 157 18.48 -13.71 -15.89
CA GLN A 157 19.58 -12.85 -15.47
C GLN A 157 19.47 -12.54 -13.97
N SER A 158 20.57 -12.06 -13.38
CA SER A 158 20.58 -11.66 -11.97
C SER A 158 19.44 -10.69 -11.65
N GLY A 159 18.68 -10.98 -10.59
CA GLY A 159 17.48 -10.24 -10.18
C GLY A 159 16.16 -10.77 -10.71
N ASP A 160 16.18 -11.75 -11.62
CA ASP A 160 14.97 -12.40 -12.10
C ASP A 160 14.48 -13.47 -11.12
N LYS A 161 13.17 -13.60 -11.01
CA LYS A 161 12.51 -14.74 -10.42
C LYS A 161 12.27 -15.77 -11.51
N VAL A 162 12.61 -17.02 -11.25
CA VAL A 162 12.38 -18.12 -12.17
C VAL A 162 10.87 -18.29 -12.39
N PRO A 163 10.35 -18.10 -13.62
CA PRO A 163 8.91 -17.96 -13.84
C PRO A 163 8.14 -19.29 -13.98
N ALA A 164 8.85 -20.39 -14.19
CA ALA A 164 8.33 -21.74 -14.36
C ALA A 164 9.46 -22.73 -14.07
N ASP A 165 9.22 -24.04 -14.03
CA ASP A 165 10.32 -24.99 -13.93
C ASP A 165 11.01 -25.12 -15.29
N LEU A 166 12.34 -24.92 -15.31
CA LEU A 166 13.15 -24.85 -16.51
C LEU A 166 14.23 -25.93 -16.49
N ARG A 167 14.47 -26.56 -17.64
CA ARG A 167 15.68 -27.33 -17.92
C ARG A 167 16.71 -26.42 -18.57
N LEU A 168 17.82 -26.20 -17.88
CA LEU A 168 18.88 -25.29 -18.32
C LEU A 168 19.76 -25.94 -19.41
N PHE A 169 20.14 -25.18 -20.47
CA PHE A 169 20.96 -25.68 -21.56
C PHE A 169 22.10 -24.73 -21.98
N HIS A 170 22.10 -23.46 -21.49
CA HIS A 170 23.19 -22.52 -21.71
C HIS A 170 23.34 -21.61 -20.49
N LEU A 171 24.57 -21.49 -19.96
CA LEU A 171 24.84 -20.77 -18.71
C LEU A 171 26.09 -19.90 -18.83
N ARG A 172 26.09 -18.78 -18.08
CA ARG A 172 27.28 -18.00 -17.76
C ARG A 172 27.27 -17.73 -16.25
N THR A 173 28.00 -18.56 -15.48
CA THR A 173 28.13 -18.47 -14.02
C THR A 173 26.81 -18.24 -13.27
N LEU A 174 25.73 -18.96 -13.70
CA LEU A 174 24.39 -18.80 -13.15
C LEU A 174 24.32 -19.39 -11.73
N GLN A 175 23.87 -18.56 -10.76
CA GLN A 175 23.59 -18.97 -9.38
C GLN A 175 22.15 -18.65 -9.03
N ILE A 176 21.46 -19.60 -8.40
CA ILE A 176 20.05 -19.49 -8.04
C ILE A 176 19.87 -19.82 -6.55
N GLU A 177 19.19 -18.96 -5.83
CA GLU A 177 18.76 -19.18 -4.45
C GLU A 177 17.48 -20.03 -4.45
N GLU A 178 17.54 -21.21 -3.91
CA GLU A 178 16.46 -22.20 -3.86
C GLU A 178 16.00 -22.51 -2.43
N ALA A 179 16.29 -21.62 -1.48
CA ALA A 179 16.01 -21.80 -0.05
C ALA A 179 14.53 -22.16 0.23
N ALA A 180 13.59 -21.61 -0.53
CA ALA A 180 12.16 -21.88 -0.36
C ALA A 180 11.77 -23.33 -0.69
N LEU A 181 12.59 -24.03 -1.50
CA LEU A 181 12.33 -25.41 -1.95
C LEU A 181 13.24 -26.43 -1.28
N THR A 182 14.50 -26.07 -1.06
CA THR A 182 15.53 -26.99 -0.52
C THR A 182 15.83 -26.78 0.95
N GLY A 183 15.50 -25.62 1.52
CA GLY A 183 15.87 -25.21 2.87
C GLY A 183 17.30 -24.67 2.99
N GLU A 184 18.11 -24.74 1.92
CA GLU A 184 19.51 -24.29 1.90
C GLU A 184 19.59 -22.81 1.55
N SER A 185 20.17 -21.99 2.43
CA SER A 185 20.26 -20.53 2.25
C SER A 185 21.38 -20.07 1.30
N VAL A 186 22.26 -20.98 0.89
CA VAL A 186 23.39 -20.65 -0.01
C VAL A 186 22.93 -20.81 -1.46
N PRO A 187 23.18 -19.81 -2.34
CA PRO A 187 22.86 -19.93 -3.76
C PRO A 187 23.57 -21.13 -4.41
N VAL A 188 22.82 -21.85 -5.22
CA VAL A 188 23.29 -23.06 -5.92
C VAL A 188 23.88 -22.67 -7.28
N GLU A 189 25.13 -23.01 -7.53
CA GLU A 189 25.72 -22.88 -8.87
C GLU A 189 25.12 -23.90 -9.82
N LYS A 190 24.59 -23.44 -10.96
CA LYS A 190 23.87 -24.28 -11.94
C LYS A 190 24.82 -24.84 -13.00
N MET A 191 24.42 -25.98 -13.56
CA MET A 191 25.15 -26.72 -14.60
C MET A 191 24.20 -27.15 -15.73
N THR A 192 24.73 -27.64 -16.85
CA THR A 192 23.92 -28.09 -18.00
C THR A 192 23.89 -29.61 -18.14
N ASP A 193 24.83 -30.32 -17.55
CA ASP A 193 24.96 -31.78 -17.69
C ASP A 193 23.78 -32.53 -17.04
N PRO A 194 23.37 -33.70 -17.56
CA PRO A 194 22.38 -34.54 -16.95
C PRO A 194 22.78 -34.99 -15.54
N VAL A 195 21.80 -35.09 -14.65
CA VAL A 195 21.98 -35.52 -13.25
C VAL A 195 21.29 -36.87 -13.08
N ALA A 196 21.72 -37.64 -12.07
CA ALA A 196 21.15 -38.97 -11.81
C ALA A 196 19.60 -38.89 -11.66
N GLU A 197 18.89 -39.90 -12.16
CA GLU A 197 17.41 -39.92 -12.16
C GLU A 197 16.85 -39.88 -10.73
N ASN A 198 17.54 -40.47 -9.75
CA ASN A 198 17.15 -40.47 -8.33
C ASN A 198 17.70 -39.28 -7.53
N ALA A 199 18.23 -38.26 -8.21
CA ALA A 199 18.76 -37.06 -7.54
C ALA A 199 17.66 -36.33 -6.74
N THR A 200 18.01 -35.91 -5.52
CA THR A 200 17.12 -35.07 -4.69
C THR A 200 16.89 -33.71 -5.33
N LEU A 201 15.86 -32.97 -4.90
CA LEU A 201 15.51 -31.68 -5.51
C LEU A 201 16.70 -30.70 -5.50
N GLY A 202 17.41 -30.58 -4.39
CA GLY A 202 18.58 -29.69 -4.23
C GLY A 202 19.80 -30.11 -5.08
N ASP A 203 19.88 -31.38 -5.50
CA ASP A 203 20.97 -31.91 -6.33
C ASP A 203 20.72 -31.74 -7.83
N ARG A 204 19.49 -31.37 -8.24
CA ARG A 204 19.13 -31.15 -9.65
C ARG A 204 19.64 -29.82 -10.17
N ARG A 205 20.95 -29.65 -10.18
CA ARG A 205 21.63 -28.39 -10.53
C ARG A 205 21.45 -27.95 -11.96
N ASN A 206 20.94 -28.79 -12.85
CA ASN A 206 20.64 -28.47 -14.24
C ASN A 206 19.17 -28.03 -14.45
N MET A 207 18.41 -27.91 -13.38
CA MET A 207 17.06 -27.36 -13.34
C MET A 207 17.05 -25.99 -12.66
N ALA A 208 16.12 -25.13 -13.04
CA ALA A 208 15.77 -23.93 -12.30
C ALA A 208 14.27 -24.01 -11.97
N PHE A 209 13.92 -23.87 -10.70
CA PHE A 209 12.57 -24.11 -10.22
C PHE A 209 11.78 -22.81 -10.07
N SER A 210 10.51 -22.87 -10.41
CA SER A 210 9.57 -21.75 -10.29
C SER A 210 9.62 -21.13 -8.88
N GLY A 211 9.65 -19.81 -8.82
CA GLY A 211 9.66 -19.07 -7.56
C GLY A 211 11.05 -18.85 -6.96
N SER A 212 12.09 -19.51 -7.43
CA SER A 212 13.48 -19.33 -7.00
C SER A 212 14.09 -18.05 -7.57
N LEU A 213 15.17 -17.57 -6.99
CA LEU A 213 15.76 -16.27 -7.25
C LEU A 213 17.11 -16.39 -7.95
N VAL A 214 17.29 -15.72 -9.10
CA VAL A 214 18.60 -15.62 -9.76
C VAL A 214 19.45 -14.58 -9.04
N THR A 215 20.48 -15.02 -8.32
CA THR A 215 21.37 -14.14 -7.55
C THR A 215 22.54 -13.64 -8.36
N TYR A 216 23.05 -14.43 -9.31
CA TYR A 216 24.20 -14.08 -10.13
C TYR A 216 24.19 -14.75 -11.50
N GLY A 217 24.81 -14.10 -12.51
CA GLY A 217 25.01 -14.65 -13.84
C GLY A 217 23.80 -14.60 -14.75
N THR A 218 23.88 -15.35 -15.87
CA THR A 218 22.80 -15.46 -16.87
C THR A 218 22.65 -16.88 -17.37
N GLY A 219 21.45 -17.22 -17.85
CA GLY A 219 21.16 -18.55 -18.40
C GLY A 219 20.00 -18.60 -19.37
N LEU A 220 19.95 -19.66 -20.18
CA LEU A 220 18.81 -20.02 -21.00
C LEU A 220 18.31 -21.41 -20.58
N GLY A 221 16.99 -21.52 -20.42
CA GLY A 221 16.34 -22.78 -20.10
C GLY A 221 15.04 -22.94 -20.86
N VAL A 222 14.66 -24.18 -21.15
CA VAL A 222 13.37 -24.52 -21.74
C VAL A 222 12.36 -24.81 -20.64
N VAL A 223 11.16 -24.24 -20.72
CA VAL A 223 10.05 -24.48 -19.79
C VAL A 223 9.62 -25.93 -19.89
N THR A 224 9.70 -26.67 -18.78
CA THR A 224 9.27 -28.07 -18.68
C THR A 224 7.86 -28.20 -18.11
N THR A 225 7.56 -27.41 -17.07
CA THR A 225 6.25 -27.44 -16.38
C THR A 225 5.84 -26.04 -15.96
N THR A 226 4.52 -25.81 -15.92
CA THR A 226 3.89 -24.52 -15.59
C THR A 226 2.82 -24.67 -14.51
N GLY A 227 2.47 -23.59 -13.83
CA GLY A 227 1.38 -23.51 -12.86
C GLY A 227 1.48 -24.56 -11.74
N ASN A 228 0.38 -25.24 -11.45
CA ASN A 228 0.34 -26.28 -10.40
C ASN A 228 1.21 -27.51 -10.68
N GLY A 229 1.68 -27.70 -11.91
CA GLY A 229 2.60 -28.78 -12.27
C GLY A 229 4.04 -28.53 -11.81
N THR A 230 4.43 -27.30 -11.47
CA THR A 230 5.76 -26.95 -10.97
C THR A 230 6.01 -27.53 -9.57
N GLU A 231 7.28 -27.67 -9.17
CA GLU A 231 7.59 -28.10 -7.80
C GLU A 231 6.99 -27.18 -6.74
N LEU A 232 7.01 -25.85 -6.96
CA LEU A 232 6.34 -24.89 -6.12
C LEU A 232 4.80 -25.10 -6.10
N GLY A 233 4.20 -25.44 -7.25
CA GLY A 233 2.78 -25.71 -7.37
C GLY A 233 2.36 -26.96 -6.58
N ARG A 234 3.19 -28.00 -6.56
CA ARG A 234 2.99 -29.22 -5.75
C ARG A 234 3.01 -28.90 -4.25
N ILE A 235 3.99 -28.09 -3.80
CA ILE A 235 4.07 -27.66 -2.40
C ILE A 235 2.84 -26.81 -2.04
N ASN A 236 2.41 -25.91 -2.90
CA ASN A 236 1.21 -25.08 -2.69
C ASN A 236 -0.07 -25.89 -2.54
N THR A 237 -0.17 -27.01 -3.25
CA THR A 237 -1.31 -27.94 -3.10
C THR A 237 -1.28 -28.73 -1.79
N MET A 238 -0.09 -28.97 -1.21
CA MET A 238 0.10 -29.69 0.07
C MET A 238 -0.01 -28.77 1.29
N LEU A 239 0.37 -27.50 1.16
CA LEU A 239 0.25 -26.50 2.21
C LEU A 239 -1.20 -26.01 2.25
N GLY A 240 -1.95 -26.42 3.27
CA GLY A 240 -3.28 -25.88 3.55
C GLY A 240 -3.26 -24.36 3.78
N GLU A 241 -4.43 -23.75 3.86
CA GLU A 241 -4.71 -22.32 3.96
C GLU A 241 -3.72 -21.54 4.84
N THR A 242 -2.97 -20.61 4.26
CA THR A 242 -2.23 -19.61 5.01
C THR A 242 -3.22 -18.61 5.60
N THR A 243 -3.30 -18.55 6.93
CA THR A 243 -4.09 -17.56 7.66
C THR A 243 -3.63 -16.15 7.28
N ALA A 244 -4.59 -15.29 6.92
CA ALA A 244 -4.33 -13.88 6.65
C ALA A 244 -3.66 -13.22 7.88
N VAL A 245 -2.56 -12.51 7.66
CA VAL A 245 -1.83 -11.80 8.73
C VAL A 245 -2.71 -10.65 9.22
N ALA A 246 -3.08 -10.68 10.51
CA ALA A 246 -3.88 -9.63 11.14
C ALA A 246 -3.08 -8.31 11.23
N THR A 247 -3.73 -7.17 10.98
CA THR A 247 -3.11 -5.85 11.13
C THR A 247 -2.95 -5.48 12.61
N PRO A 248 -1.96 -4.64 13.00
CA PRO A 248 -1.83 -4.15 14.38
C PRO A 248 -3.14 -3.53 14.90
N LEU A 249 -3.83 -2.80 14.03
CA LEU A 249 -5.11 -2.18 14.32
C LEU A 249 -6.22 -3.22 14.51
N SER A 250 -6.29 -4.26 13.65
CA SER A 250 -7.29 -5.32 13.83
C SER A 250 -7.09 -6.08 15.14
N ILE A 251 -5.83 -6.28 15.56
CA ILE A 251 -5.48 -6.87 16.85
C ILE A 251 -5.92 -5.95 18.00
N ALA A 252 -5.66 -4.64 17.91
CA ALA A 252 -6.07 -3.67 18.92
C ALA A 252 -7.60 -3.60 19.03
N LEU A 253 -8.32 -3.61 17.91
CA LEU A 253 -9.79 -3.60 17.88
C LEU A 253 -10.39 -4.90 18.41
N HIS A 254 -9.77 -6.05 18.12
CA HIS A 254 -10.17 -7.33 18.70
C HIS A 254 -10.03 -7.30 20.24
N LYS A 255 -8.92 -6.76 20.77
CA LYS A 255 -8.75 -6.57 22.21
C LYS A 255 -9.83 -5.64 22.80
N ILE A 256 -10.15 -4.53 22.11
CA ILE A 256 -11.24 -3.63 22.51
C ILE A 256 -12.57 -4.39 22.52
N GLY A 257 -12.86 -5.19 21.49
CA GLY A 257 -14.05 -6.05 21.44
C GLY A 257 -14.14 -7.00 22.63
N ILE A 258 -13.06 -7.65 23.01
CA ILE A 258 -13.02 -8.54 24.19
C ILE A 258 -13.28 -7.75 25.48
N VAL A 259 -12.63 -6.60 25.67
CA VAL A 259 -12.83 -5.75 26.86
C VAL A 259 -14.28 -5.29 26.98
N LEU A 260 -14.88 -4.86 25.86
CA LEU A 260 -16.30 -4.49 25.82
C LEU A 260 -17.20 -5.67 26.14
N THR A 261 -16.95 -6.85 25.56
CA THR A 261 -17.74 -8.07 25.83
C THR A 261 -17.68 -8.46 27.30
N VAL A 262 -16.50 -8.45 27.91
CA VAL A 262 -16.34 -8.73 29.34
C VAL A 262 -17.05 -7.67 30.19
N GLY A 263 -16.93 -6.39 29.85
CA GLY A 263 -17.62 -5.29 30.51
C GLY A 263 -19.15 -5.45 30.46
N ILE A 264 -19.69 -5.77 29.28
CA ILE A 264 -21.13 -6.04 29.10
C ILE A 264 -21.58 -7.24 29.93
N ALA A 265 -20.80 -8.33 29.93
CA ALA A 265 -21.11 -9.51 30.71
C ALA A 265 -21.15 -9.21 32.22
N VAL A 266 -20.18 -8.45 32.75
CA VAL A 266 -20.15 -8.03 34.15
C VAL A 266 -21.37 -7.16 34.50
N ILE A 267 -21.68 -6.17 33.63
CA ILE A 267 -22.86 -5.32 33.84
C ILE A 267 -24.17 -6.11 33.76
N SER A 268 -24.28 -7.06 32.81
CA SER A 268 -25.44 -7.92 32.68
C SER A 268 -25.68 -8.77 33.94
N VAL A 269 -24.60 -9.31 34.51
CA VAL A 269 -24.67 -10.05 35.78
C VAL A 269 -25.08 -9.11 36.94
N ALA A 270 -24.54 -7.90 37.00
CA ALA A 270 -24.93 -6.92 38.01
C ALA A 270 -26.42 -6.53 37.88
N ILE A 271 -26.91 -6.31 36.65
CA ILE A 271 -28.35 -6.04 36.38
C ILE A 271 -29.23 -7.23 36.80
N LEU A 272 -28.77 -8.45 36.54
CA LEU A 272 -29.47 -9.64 36.94
C LEU A 272 -29.69 -9.64 38.47
N PHE A 273 -28.64 -9.39 39.27
CA PHE A 273 -28.75 -9.35 40.74
C PHE A 273 -29.57 -8.16 41.23
N VAL A 274 -29.31 -6.96 40.73
CA VAL A 274 -30.01 -5.72 41.16
C VAL A 274 -31.49 -5.79 40.77
N GLY A 275 -31.78 -6.18 39.53
CA GLY A 275 -33.16 -6.33 39.03
C GLY A 275 -33.97 -7.39 39.83
N THR A 276 -33.35 -8.56 40.07
CA THR A 276 -34.01 -9.62 40.88
C THR A 276 -34.26 -9.15 42.32
N ALA A 277 -33.26 -8.55 42.99
CA ALA A 277 -33.41 -8.04 44.35
C ALA A 277 -34.50 -6.97 44.45
N ARG A 278 -34.60 -6.11 43.46
CA ARG A 278 -35.60 -5.04 43.39
C ARG A 278 -36.99 -5.58 43.10
N ALA A 279 -37.12 -6.51 42.14
CA ALA A 279 -38.40 -7.18 41.85
C ALA A 279 -38.96 -7.91 43.08
N MET A 280 -38.10 -8.57 43.88
CA MET A 280 -38.48 -9.21 45.11
C MET A 280 -38.87 -8.20 46.22
N SER A 281 -38.10 -7.13 46.41
CA SER A 281 -38.31 -6.18 47.53
C SER A 281 -39.43 -5.19 47.29
N GLU A 282 -39.58 -4.65 46.08
CA GLU A 282 -40.58 -3.64 45.74
C GLU A 282 -41.77 -4.23 44.98
N GLY A 283 -41.56 -5.27 44.16
CA GLY A 283 -42.58 -5.95 43.35
C GLY A 283 -43.35 -7.04 44.11
N GLY A 284 -42.78 -7.56 45.19
CA GLY A 284 -43.39 -8.63 45.99
C GLY A 284 -43.49 -9.98 45.27
N VAL A 285 -42.70 -10.18 44.21
CA VAL A 285 -42.67 -11.42 43.40
C VAL A 285 -41.69 -12.44 43.99
N ASP A 286 -41.91 -13.71 43.69
CA ASP A 286 -40.99 -14.78 44.10
C ASP A 286 -39.65 -14.71 43.32
N LEU A 287 -38.63 -15.38 43.86
CA LEU A 287 -37.27 -15.40 43.30
C LEU A 287 -37.24 -15.82 41.82
N LEU A 288 -38.04 -16.82 41.44
CA LEU A 288 -38.05 -17.36 40.08
C LEU A 288 -38.62 -16.35 39.07
N THR A 289 -39.70 -15.66 39.44
CA THR A 289 -40.30 -14.59 38.62
C THR A 289 -39.36 -13.38 38.50
N GLY A 290 -38.77 -12.92 39.61
CA GLY A 290 -37.81 -11.82 39.59
C GLY A 290 -36.54 -12.15 38.78
N LEU A 291 -36.06 -13.37 38.86
CA LEU A 291 -34.92 -13.83 38.05
C LEU A 291 -35.27 -13.85 36.56
N ARG A 292 -36.48 -14.36 36.22
CA ARG A 292 -36.99 -14.41 34.84
C ARG A 292 -37.04 -13.03 34.19
N GLU A 293 -37.61 -12.03 34.86
CA GLU A 293 -37.68 -10.65 34.38
C GLU A 293 -36.30 -10.05 34.23
N SER A 294 -35.40 -10.25 35.20
CA SER A 294 -34.05 -9.73 35.19
C SER A 294 -33.16 -10.33 34.09
N VAL A 295 -33.41 -11.58 33.72
CA VAL A 295 -32.74 -12.24 32.56
C VAL A 295 -33.12 -11.53 31.27
N ILE A 296 -34.37 -11.11 31.08
CA ILE A 296 -34.80 -10.37 29.90
C ILE A 296 -34.07 -9.02 29.81
N PHE A 297 -33.86 -8.33 30.95
CA PHE A 297 -33.09 -7.08 30.98
C PHE A 297 -31.60 -7.28 30.66
N ALA A 298 -30.99 -8.33 31.22
CA ALA A 298 -29.60 -8.66 30.94
C ALA A 298 -29.38 -9.01 29.45
N ILE A 299 -30.30 -9.75 28.82
CA ILE A 299 -30.32 -10.02 27.39
C ILE A 299 -30.46 -8.73 26.60
N THR A 300 -31.40 -7.87 26.99
CA THR A 300 -31.65 -6.59 26.33
C THR A 300 -30.39 -5.70 26.33
N LEU A 301 -29.68 -5.65 27.47
CA LEU A 301 -28.42 -4.93 27.58
C LEU A 301 -27.35 -5.54 26.67
N ALA A 302 -27.20 -6.88 26.71
CA ALA A 302 -26.20 -7.56 25.87
C ALA A 302 -26.43 -7.26 24.40
N VAL A 303 -27.65 -7.34 23.92
CA VAL A 303 -28.05 -7.04 22.54
C VAL A 303 -27.79 -5.56 22.16
N GLY A 304 -28.17 -4.63 23.07
CA GLY A 304 -28.08 -3.19 22.79
C GLY A 304 -26.66 -2.62 22.85
N ALA A 305 -25.76 -3.21 23.64
CA ALA A 305 -24.42 -2.68 23.91
C ALA A 305 -23.35 -3.20 22.96
N ILE A 306 -23.61 -4.23 22.16
CA ILE A 306 -22.64 -4.89 21.29
C ILE A 306 -22.43 -4.10 19.99
N PRO A 307 -21.18 -3.67 19.67
CA PRO A 307 -20.87 -2.98 18.41
C PRO A 307 -20.66 -3.96 17.26
N GLU A 308 -21.72 -4.56 16.72
CA GLU A 308 -21.67 -5.62 15.71
C GLU A 308 -20.99 -5.18 14.38
N GLY A 309 -21.13 -3.90 13.99
CA GLY A 309 -20.60 -3.39 12.71
C GLY A 309 -19.12 -3.05 12.69
N LEU A 310 -18.42 -3.07 13.83
CA LEU A 310 -17.05 -2.55 13.94
C LEU A 310 -16.02 -3.29 13.07
N PRO A 311 -15.95 -4.63 13.04
CA PRO A 311 -14.99 -5.33 12.16
C PRO A 311 -15.22 -5.04 10.69
N ALA A 312 -16.47 -4.98 10.24
CA ALA A 312 -16.81 -4.67 8.85
C ALA A 312 -16.39 -3.26 8.43
N ILE A 313 -16.57 -2.27 9.32
CA ILE A 313 -16.15 -0.88 9.05
C ILE A 313 -14.65 -0.79 8.82
N VAL A 314 -13.86 -1.52 9.62
CA VAL A 314 -12.39 -1.56 9.50
C VAL A 314 -11.96 -2.14 8.15
N THR A 315 -12.49 -3.31 7.80
CA THR A 315 -12.16 -3.97 6.54
C THR A 315 -12.52 -3.10 5.34
N ILE A 316 -13.68 -2.44 5.36
CA ILE A 316 -14.11 -1.55 4.30
C ILE A 316 -13.25 -0.29 4.23
N ALA A 317 -12.92 0.32 5.37
CA ALA A 317 -12.06 1.51 5.40
C ALA A 317 -10.67 1.22 4.83
N LEU A 318 -10.08 0.06 5.18
CA LEU A 318 -8.80 -0.39 4.61
C LEU A 318 -8.92 -0.66 3.10
N ALA A 319 -9.97 -1.34 2.65
CA ALA A 319 -10.19 -1.62 1.23
C ALA A 319 -10.34 -0.34 0.39
N ILE A 320 -11.07 0.67 0.90
CA ILE A 320 -11.17 1.98 0.27
C ILE A 320 -9.80 2.68 0.21
N GLY A 321 -9.00 2.57 1.29
CA GLY A 321 -7.65 3.09 1.33
C GLY A 321 -6.76 2.48 0.25
N VAL A 322 -6.77 1.16 0.13
CA VAL A 322 -6.04 0.42 -0.92
C VAL A 322 -6.44 0.87 -2.33
N GLN A 323 -7.76 0.99 -2.60
CA GLN A 323 -8.24 1.48 -3.90
C GLN A 323 -7.75 2.89 -4.21
N ARG A 324 -7.76 3.80 -3.24
CA ARG A 324 -7.29 5.18 -3.42
C ARG A 324 -5.78 5.25 -3.60
N MET A 325 -5.01 4.44 -2.86
CA MET A 325 -3.56 4.34 -3.04
C MET A 325 -3.22 3.81 -4.43
N ALA A 326 -3.91 2.78 -4.91
CA ALA A 326 -3.73 2.24 -6.25
C ALA A 326 -4.08 3.27 -7.35
N ALA A 327 -5.15 4.04 -7.18
CA ALA A 327 -5.50 5.15 -8.08
C ALA A 327 -4.42 6.24 -8.12
N ARG A 328 -3.60 6.34 -7.06
CA ARG A 328 -2.43 7.21 -6.96
C ARG A 328 -1.11 6.48 -7.21
N ARG A 329 -1.13 5.41 -8.01
CA ARG A 329 0.04 4.65 -8.45
C ARG A 329 0.79 3.84 -7.38
N ALA A 330 0.25 3.71 -6.17
CA ALA A 330 0.82 2.90 -5.10
C ALA A 330 -0.05 1.65 -4.87
N VAL A 331 0.38 0.50 -5.39
CA VAL A 331 -0.32 -0.78 -5.25
C VAL A 331 0.12 -1.47 -3.97
N VAL A 332 -0.81 -1.63 -3.04
CA VAL A 332 -0.57 -2.28 -1.74
C VAL A 332 -0.69 -3.79 -1.90
N ARG A 333 0.34 -4.52 -1.49
CA ARG A 333 0.39 -5.99 -1.48
C ARG A 333 -0.03 -6.59 -0.14
N LYS A 334 0.26 -5.89 0.96
CA LYS A 334 -0.07 -6.33 2.32
C LYS A 334 -0.95 -5.29 3.02
N LEU A 335 -2.16 -5.65 3.43
CA LEU A 335 -3.12 -4.75 4.08
C LEU A 335 -2.58 -4.00 5.31
N PRO A 336 -1.75 -4.62 6.20
CA PRO A 336 -1.19 -3.91 7.35
C PRO A 336 -0.42 -2.64 6.99
N SER A 337 0.19 -2.61 5.81
CA SER A 337 1.03 -1.49 5.36
C SER A 337 0.25 -0.19 5.13
N VAL A 338 -1.07 -0.26 4.88
CA VAL A 338 -1.95 0.93 4.76
C VAL A 338 -1.95 1.74 6.05
N GLU A 339 -2.07 1.05 7.19
CA GLU A 339 -2.07 1.69 8.50
C GLU A 339 -0.67 2.18 8.88
N THR A 340 0.33 1.32 8.70
CA THR A 340 1.72 1.59 9.07
C THR A 340 2.26 2.78 8.30
N LEU A 341 1.88 2.91 7.01
CA LEU A 341 2.29 4.03 6.16
C LEU A 341 1.82 5.39 6.69
N GLY A 342 0.62 5.45 7.27
CA GLY A 342 0.10 6.66 7.92
C GLY A 342 0.88 7.10 9.16
N SER A 343 1.64 6.20 9.79
CA SER A 343 2.49 6.45 10.96
C SER A 343 3.98 6.57 10.64
N THR A 344 4.36 6.57 9.36
CA THR A 344 5.76 6.69 8.91
C THR A 344 6.39 7.97 9.43
N THR A 345 7.57 7.84 10.06
CA THR A 345 8.37 8.96 10.59
C THR A 345 9.61 9.24 9.75
N VAL A 346 10.14 8.21 9.07
CA VAL A 346 11.32 8.30 8.21
C VAL A 346 11.07 7.55 6.91
N ILE A 347 11.44 8.17 5.78
CA ILE A 347 11.48 7.53 4.46
C ILE A 347 12.93 7.47 4.02
N CYS A 348 13.48 6.26 3.91
CA CYS A 348 14.77 5.99 3.30
C CYS A 348 14.56 5.74 1.81
N SER A 349 15.07 6.60 0.95
CA SER A 349 14.89 6.48 -0.49
C SER A 349 16.21 6.22 -1.19
N ASP A 350 16.22 5.24 -2.11
CA ASP A 350 17.28 5.17 -3.09
C ASP A 350 17.19 6.41 -4.02
N LYS A 351 18.34 6.86 -4.52
CA LYS A 351 18.40 8.03 -5.39
C LYS A 351 17.89 7.70 -6.79
N THR A 352 18.51 6.68 -7.42
CA THR A 352 18.39 6.40 -8.85
C THR A 352 16.98 5.90 -9.19
N GLY A 353 16.36 6.49 -10.21
CA GLY A 353 15.04 6.10 -10.69
C GLY A 353 13.87 6.49 -9.79
N THR A 354 14.10 6.77 -8.48
CA THR A 354 13.07 7.16 -7.51
C THR A 354 13.05 8.68 -7.30
N LEU A 355 14.15 9.25 -6.84
CA LEU A 355 14.30 10.69 -6.62
C LEU A 355 14.73 11.41 -7.91
N THR A 356 15.42 10.70 -8.79
CA THR A 356 15.91 11.15 -10.09
C THR A 356 15.19 10.46 -11.23
N ARG A 357 15.40 10.94 -12.46
CA ARG A 357 14.72 10.41 -13.64
C ARG A 357 15.29 9.08 -14.14
N ASN A 358 16.50 8.71 -13.71
CA ASN A 358 17.31 7.63 -14.28
C ASN A 358 17.61 7.87 -15.77
N GLU A 359 17.80 9.13 -16.14
CA GLU A 359 18.07 9.58 -17.50
C GLU A 359 19.29 10.50 -17.47
N MET A 360 20.50 9.89 -17.59
CA MET A 360 21.73 10.68 -17.64
C MET A 360 21.63 11.75 -18.75
N THR A 361 21.96 12.97 -18.40
CA THR A 361 21.82 14.13 -19.31
C THR A 361 23.07 14.99 -19.24
N VAL A 362 23.65 15.31 -20.39
CA VAL A 362 24.72 16.30 -20.48
C VAL A 362 24.13 17.68 -20.17
N GLN A 363 24.68 18.36 -19.15
CA GLN A 363 24.24 19.68 -18.71
C GLN A 363 25.33 20.76 -18.80
N ALA A 364 26.60 20.38 -19.00
CA ALA A 364 27.66 21.33 -19.20
C ALA A 364 28.74 20.80 -20.15
N LEU A 365 29.36 21.71 -20.91
CA LEU A 365 30.49 21.45 -21.77
C LEU A 365 31.63 22.41 -21.36
N TYR A 366 32.87 21.98 -21.57
CA TYR A 366 34.03 22.85 -21.44
C TYR A 366 34.99 22.64 -22.59
N LEU A 367 35.44 23.74 -23.21
CA LEU A 367 36.39 23.74 -24.31
C LEU A 367 37.58 24.63 -23.95
N PRO A 368 38.80 24.20 -24.23
CA PRO A 368 40.04 24.95 -23.84
C PRO A 368 40.10 26.39 -24.30
N GLY A 369 39.59 26.68 -25.51
CA GLY A 369 39.62 28.03 -26.09
C GLY A 369 38.39 28.89 -25.79
N SER A 370 37.25 28.23 -25.54
CA SER A 370 35.95 28.91 -25.48
C SER A 370 35.33 28.91 -24.05
N GLY A 371 35.91 28.13 -23.12
CA GLY A 371 35.40 28.06 -21.73
C GLY A 371 34.20 27.16 -21.56
N ALA A 372 33.40 27.43 -20.50
CA ALA A 372 32.28 26.59 -20.11
C ALA A 372 30.95 27.04 -20.76
N TYR A 373 30.17 26.06 -21.21
CA TYR A 373 28.78 26.22 -21.69
C TYR A 373 27.82 25.41 -20.81
N ARG A 374 26.57 25.85 -20.75
CA ARG A 374 25.46 25.10 -20.13
C ARG A 374 24.53 24.56 -21.20
N VAL A 375 24.10 23.34 -21.03
CA VAL A 375 23.15 22.63 -21.90
C VAL A 375 21.79 22.51 -21.17
N GLU A 376 20.79 23.15 -21.72
CA GLU A 376 19.42 23.08 -21.20
C GLU A 376 18.68 21.87 -21.79
N GLY A 377 17.62 21.46 -21.13
CA GLY A 377 16.83 20.29 -21.49
C GLY A 377 17.30 19.04 -20.76
N THR A 378 16.32 18.32 -20.15
CA THR A 378 16.54 17.14 -19.31
C THR A 378 15.97 15.90 -19.98
N GLY A 379 16.59 14.75 -19.70
CA GLY A 379 16.17 13.46 -20.22
C GLY A 379 16.63 13.19 -21.65
N TYR A 380 16.05 12.15 -22.27
CA TYR A 380 16.46 11.66 -23.60
C TYR A 380 15.71 12.33 -24.75
N GLU A 381 14.80 13.25 -24.50
CA GLU A 381 14.20 14.05 -25.56
C GLU A 381 15.25 14.99 -26.16
N PRO A 382 15.48 14.96 -27.51
CA PRO A 382 16.53 15.74 -28.15
C PRO A 382 16.10 17.21 -28.36
N VAL A 383 15.64 17.86 -27.29
CA VAL A 383 15.25 19.26 -27.27
C VAL A 383 16.03 19.96 -26.18
N GLY A 384 16.72 21.04 -26.54
CA GLY A 384 17.53 21.80 -25.60
C GLY A 384 18.08 23.09 -26.21
N ARG A 385 18.77 23.88 -25.37
CA ARG A 385 19.41 25.13 -25.75
C ARG A 385 20.83 25.18 -25.19
N LEU A 386 21.72 25.89 -25.89
CA LEU A 386 23.05 26.16 -25.39
C LEU A 386 23.09 27.59 -24.81
N SER A 387 23.70 27.74 -23.65
CA SER A 387 23.90 29.04 -23.02
C SER A 387 25.34 29.21 -22.54
N LYS A 388 25.83 30.46 -22.55
CA LYS A 388 27.16 30.84 -22.07
C LYS A 388 27.03 32.13 -21.28
N ASP A 389 27.61 32.19 -20.08
CA ASP A 389 27.60 33.37 -19.20
C ASP A 389 26.21 33.99 -19.00
N GLY A 390 25.16 33.13 -18.94
CA GLY A 390 23.77 33.53 -18.77
C GLY A 390 23.06 34.01 -20.05
N GLY A 391 23.74 34.05 -21.19
CA GLY A 391 23.18 34.40 -22.51
C GLY A 391 22.93 33.17 -23.37
N HIS A 392 21.83 33.16 -24.16
CA HIS A 392 21.55 32.06 -25.10
C HIS A 392 22.45 32.17 -26.32
N VAL A 393 23.01 31.02 -26.74
CA VAL A 393 23.82 30.90 -27.94
C VAL A 393 22.89 30.57 -29.12
N THR A 394 22.85 31.48 -30.13
CA THR A 394 21.93 31.34 -31.28
C THR A 394 22.42 30.37 -32.36
N ALA A 395 23.73 30.24 -32.53
CA ALA A 395 24.35 29.26 -33.41
C ALA A 395 25.40 28.47 -32.64
N VAL A 396 25.36 27.15 -32.76
CA VAL A 396 26.33 26.27 -32.07
C VAL A 396 27.70 26.49 -32.69
N PRO A 397 28.74 26.87 -31.90
CA PRO A 397 30.10 27.05 -32.39
C PRO A 397 30.70 25.73 -32.92
N ASP A 398 31.62 25.85 -33.88
CA ASP A 398 32.23 24.69 -34.54
C ASP A 398 32.99 23.79 -33.55
N ASP A 399 33.71 24.37 -32.58
CA ASP A 399 34.41 23.63 -31.53
C ASP A 399 33.47 22.85 -30.61
N VAL A 400 32.28 23.39 -30.33
CA VAL A 400 31.22 22.69 -29.59
C VAL A 400 30.66 21.53 -30.43
N GLN A 401 30.47 21.75 -31.75
CA GLN A 401 30.02 20.69 -32.65
C GLN A 401 31.03 19.54 -32.71
N GLU A 402 32.32 19.82 -32.75
CA GLU A 402 33.38 18.79 -32.74
C GLU A 402 33.36 17.98 -31.45
N LEU A 403 33.25 18.63 -30.29
CA LEU A 403 33.15 17.95 -29.00
C LEU A 403 31.92 17.06 -28.91
N LEU A 404 30.75 17.51 -29.36
CA LEU A 404 29.53 16.72 -29.40
C LEU A 404 29.63 15.56 -30.39
N LEU A 405 30.22 15.78 -31.56
CA LEU A 405 30.45 14.73 -32.56
C LEU A 405 31.40 13.65 -32.02
N ALA A 406 32.48 14.03 -31.34
CA ALA A 406 33.35 13.07 -30.67
C ALA A 406 32.58 12.20 -29.67
N GLY A 407 31.65 12.80 -28.93
CA GLY A 407 30.74 12.08 -28.02
C GLY A 407 29.84 11.06 -28.74
N VAL A 408 29.24 11.44 -29.87
CA VAL A 408 28.35 10.57 -30.68
C VAL A 408 29.13 9.42 -31.35
N LEU A 409 30.33 9.66 -31.82
CA LEU A 409 31.13 8.67 -32.54
C LEU A 409 31.79 7.65 -31.62
N CYS A 410 32.31 8.10 -30.45
CA CYS A 410 32.99 7.23 -29.48
C CYS A 410 32.02 6.63 -28.49
N CYS A 411 30.89 6.04 -28.95
CA CYS A 411 29.94 5.31 -28.11
C CYS A 411 29.11 4.29 -28.91
N ASP A 412 28.53 3.34 -28.21
CA ASP A 412 27.77 2.22 -28.80
C ASP A 412 26.24 2.38 -28.60
N ALA A 413 25.81 3.28 -27.74
CA ALA A 413 24.41 3.53 -27.47
C ALA A 413 23.65 4.11 -28.68
N THR A 414 22.35 3.81 -28.77
CA THR A 414 21.44 4.36 -29.78
C THR A 414 20.23 5.01 -29.10
N LEU A 415 19.69 6.04 -29.76
CA LEU A 415 18.51 6.78 -29.34
C LEU A 415 17.37 6.52 -30.31
N GLU A 416 16.22 6.09 -29.81
CA GLU A 416 15.03 5.79 -30.61
C GLU A 416 13.76 6.38 -29.96
N CYS A 417 12.81 6.81 -30.79
CA CYS A 417 11.49 7.22 -30.33
C CYS A 417 10.50 6.06 -30.56
N LYS A 418 9.99 5.47 -29.45
CA LYS A 418 8.98 4.41 -29.48
C LYS A 418 7.72 4.90 -28.77
N ASP A 419 6.57 4.81 -29.41
CA ASP A 419 5.27 5.22 -28.84
C ASP A 419 5.26 6.67 -28.30
N GLY A 420 6.01 7.58 -28.98
CA GLY A 420 6.13 8.99 -28.57
C GLY A 420 7.06 9.23 -27.38
N ARG A 421 7.82 8.22 -26.94
CA ARG A 421 8.83 8.34 -25.88
C ARG A 421 10.22 8.07 -26.43
N TRP A 422 11.17 8.93 -26.06
CA TRP A 422 12.57 8.74 -26.37
C TRP A 422 13.22 7.76 -25.41
N GLN A 423 13.89 6.77 -25.95
CA GLN A 423 14.55 5.70 -25.18
C GLN A 423 15.94 5.43 -25.76
N ILE A 424 16.86 5.07 -24.87
CA ILE A 424 18.19 4.62 -25.28
C ILE A 424 18.29 3.10 -25.24
N THR A 425 19.11 2.56 -26.12
CA THR A 425 19.61 1.18 -26.05
C THR A 425 21.12 1.26 -25.89
N GLY A 426 21.64 0.72 -24.77
CA GLY A 426 23.07 0.78 -24.40
C GLY A 426 23.30 1.43 -23.03
N ASP A 427 24.54 1.84 -22.75
CA ASP A 427 24.93 2.47 -21.49
C ASP A 427 24.29 3.85 -21.33
N PRO A 428 23.71 4.21 -20.17
CA PRO A 428 23.09 5.52 -19.92
C PRO A 428 24.06 6.71 -20.09
N THR A 429 25.33 6.54 -19.76
CA THR A 429 26.35 7.57 -19.93
C THR A 429 26.58 7.86 -21.43
N GLU A 430 26.60 6.82 -22.24
CA GLU A 430 26.70 6.93 -23.69
C GLU A 430 25.42 7.48 -24.31
N GLY A 431 24.26 7.09 -23.81
CA GLY A 431 22.96 7.64 -24.19
C GLY A 431 22.87 9.15 -23.99
N ALA A 432 23.44 9.66 -22.88
CA ALA A 432 23.56 11.11 -22.66
C ALA A 432 24.36 11.85 -23.74
N LEU A 433 25.44 11.23 -24.19
CA LEU A 433 26.31 11.82 -25.26
C LEU A 433 25.57 11.86 -26.61
N VAL A 434 24.90 10.76 -26.97
CA VAL A 434 24.09 10.69 -28.19
C VAL A 434 22.94 11.69 -28.13
N THR A 435 22.23 11.77 -27.03
CA THR A 435 21.15 12.74 -26.84
C THR A 435 21.65 14.19 -26.94
N ALA A 436 22.83 14.49 -26.39
CA ALA A 436 23.44 15.83 -26.51
C ALA A 436 23.75 16.17 -27.95
N GLY A 437 24.28 15.23 -28.73
CA GLY A 437 24.53 15.43 -30.17
C GLY A 437 23.25 15.71 -30.97
N GLU A 438 22.20 14.89 -30.75
CA GLU A 438 20.92 15.06 -31.44
C GLU A 438 20.23 16.39 -31.06
N LYS A 439 20.36 16.88 -29.80
CA LYS A 439 19.83 18.20 -29.36
C LYS A 439 20.38 19.36 -30.22
N PHE A 440 21.59 19.22 -30.73
CA PHE A 440 22.28 20.28 -31.50
C PHE A 440 22.46 19.94 -32.98
N GLY A 441 21.64 19.03 -33.51
CA GLY A 441 21.50 18.74 -34.93
C GLY A 441 22.50 17.73 -35.48
N ILE A 442 23.25 17.03 -34.62
CA ILE A 442 24.11 15.92 -35.05
C ILE A 442 23.28 14.64 -35.08
N HIS A 443 22.72 14.32 -36.26
CA HIS A 443 21.96 13.07 -36.41
C HIS A 443 22.88 11.86 -36.34
N THR A 444 22.78 11.10 -35.27
CA THR A 444 23.67 9.97 -34.94
C THR A 444 23.82 8.96 -36.07
N ALA A 445 22.72 8.56 -36.74
CA ALA A 445 22.74 7.60 -37.83
C ALA A 445 23.57 8.15 -39.03
N ASN A 446 23.36 9.42 -39.36
CA ASN A 446 24.07 10.06 -40.47
C ASN A 446 25.57 10.28 -40.15
N ALA A 447 25.86 10.71 -38.91
CA ALA A 447 27.23 10.91 -38.45
C ALA A 447 28.04 9.61 -38.47
N ARG A 448 27.48 8.50 -38.04
CA ARG A 448 28.11 7.17 -38.04
C ARG A 448 28.29 6.58 -39.43
N VAL A 449 27.43 6.93 -40.40
CA VAL A 449 27.63 6.56 -41.82
C VAL A 449 28.74 7.39 -42.45
N ARG A 450 28.79 8.68 -42.16
CA ARG A 450 29.81 9.61 -42.72
C ARG A 450 31.21 9.33 -42.16
N HIS A 451 31.29 9.01 -40.87
CA HIS A 451 32.53 8.68 -40.16
C HIS A 451 32.50 7.22 -39.74
N ALA A 452 32.62 6.31 -40.70
CA ALA A 452 32.52 4.87 -40.45
C ALA A 452 33.55 4.42 -39.41
N ARG A 453 33.09 3.65 -38.40
CA ARG A 453 34.00 3.08 -37.40
C ARG A 453 34.76 1.92 -37.99
N LEU A 454 36.09 1.97 -37.95
CA LEU A 454 37.00 0.94 -38.48
C LEU A 454 37.47 -0.02 -37.40
N ASP A 455 37.73 0.47 -36.16
CA ASP A 455 38.19 -0.36 -35.04
C ASP A 455 37.84 0.27 -33.69
N THR A 456 37.91 -0.53 -32.61
CA THR A 456 37.52 -0.08 -31.26
C THR A 456 38.34 -0.76 -30.16
N ILE A 457 38.86 0.04 -29.24
CA ILE A 457 39.29 -0.44 -27.92
C ILE A 457 38.13 -0.15 -26.94
N PRO A 458 37.44 -1.19 -26.44
CA PRO A 458 36.31 -0.99 -25.55
C PRO A 458 36.74 -0.39 -24.20
N PHE A 459 35.79 0.17 -23.46
CA PHE A 459 36.05 0.66 -22.12
C PHE A 459 36.40 -0.49 -21.18
N GLU A 460 37.54 -0.37 -20.53
CA GLU A 460 37.94 -1.24 -19.39
C GLU A 460 38.31 -0.40 -18.18
N SER A 461 37.91 -0.84 -16.99
CA SER A 461 38.20 -0.13 -15.73
C SER A 461 39.70 0.03 -15.46
N ALA A 462 40.51 -0.91 -15.90
CA ALA A 462 41.98 -0.83 -15.80
C ALA A 462 42.59 0.31 -16.66
N ASN A 463 42.00 0.57 -17.81
CA ASN A 463 42.44 1.60 -18.73
C ASN A 463 41.78 2.95 -18.49
N GLN A 464 40.56 2.97 -17.98
CA GLN A 464 39.70 4.14 -17.70
C GLN A 464 39.38 4.99 -18.95
N PHE A 465 39.46 4.42 -20.13
CA PHE A 465 39.06 5.04 -21.37
C PHE A 465 38.55 4.03 -22.40
N MET A 466 37.83 4.53 -23.40
CA MET A 466 37.46 3.88 -24.64
C MET A 466 38.07 4.64 -25.79
N ALA A 467 38.51 3.96 -26.87
CA ALA A 467 39.02 4.60 -28.10
C ALA A 467 38.35 3.99 -29.32
N THR A 468 38.06 4.80 -30.31
CA THR A 468 37.47 4.39 -31.59
C THR A 468 38.24 5.00 -32.77
N LEU A 469 38.44 4.17 -33.78
CA LEU A 469 39.09 4.60 -35.06
C LEU A 469 38.01 4.81 -36.12
N HIS A 470 38.01 5.96 -36.74
CA HIS A 470 37.04 6.37 -37.73
C HIS A 470 37.66 6.79 -39.07
N GLU A 471 36.92 6.56 -40.16
CA GLU A 471 37.21 7.20 -41.43
C GLU A 471 37.06 8.72 -41.26
N GLY A 472 38.06 9.47 -41.64
CA GLY A 472 38.01 10.95 -41.67
C GLY A 472 37.57 11.45 -43.05
N ASP A 473 37.27 12.75 -43.13
CA ASP A 473 37.04 13.42 -44.38
C ASP A 473 38.40 13.50 -45.20
N ALA A 474 38.61 14.45 -46.02
CA ALA A 474 39.80 14.57 -46.88
C ALA A 474 41.19 14.49 -46.18
N GLU A 475 41.24 14.45 -44.86
CA GLU A 475 42.45 14.51 -44.02
C GLU A 475 42.95 13.17 -43.46
N GLY A 476 42.32 12.01 -43.82
CA GLY A 476 42.74 10.69 -43.34
C GLY A 476 41.90 10.16 -42.18
N MET A 477 42.33 9.08 -41.53
CA MET A 477 41.63 8.49 -40.36
C MET A 477 41.88 9.26 -39.06
N LYS A 478 40.96 9.14 -38.09
CA LYS A 478 41.18 9.73 -36.76
C LYS A 478 40.81 8.77 -35.65
N ILE A 479 41.59 8.81 -34.57
CA ILE A 479 41.29 8.15 -33.31
C ILE A 479 40.57 9.16 -32.42
N ILE A 480 39.43 8.75 -31.85
CA ILE A 480 38.73 9.51 -30.82
C ILE A 480 38.85 8.71 -29.52
N ILE A 481 39.23 9.37 -28.42
CA ILE A 481 39.31 8.80 -27.10
C ILE A 481 38.33 9.51 -26.16
N LYS A 482 37.57 8.75 -25.38
CA LYS A 482 36.76 9.26 -24.25
C LYS A 482 37.10 8.52 -22.97
N GLY A 483 37.13 9.21 -21.84
CA GLY A 483 37.41 8.55 -20.55
C GLY A 483 37.49 9.50 -19.37
N ALA A 484 38.09 9.01 -18.28
CA ALA A 484 38.38 9.83 -17.13
C ALA A 484 39.22 11.04 -17.51
N PRO A 485 38.87 12.28 -17.17
CA PRO A 485 39.54 13.48 -17.60
C PRO A 485 41.04 13.45 -17.33
N GLU A 486 41.47 12.99 -16.16
CA GLU A 486 42.86 12.88 -15.75
C GLU A 486 43.67 11.87 -16.59
N VAL A 487 42.96 10.86 -17.13
CA VAL A 487 43.58 9.85 -17.99
C VAL A 487 43.70 10.34 -19.42
N VAL A 488 42.71 11.07 -19.93
CA VAL A 488 42.70 11.68 -21.26
C VAL A 488 43.70 12.81 -21.31
N LEU A 489 43.74 13.74 -20.37
CA LEU A 489 44.64 14.89 -20.31
C LEU A 489 46.13 14.49 -20.31
N LYS A 490 46.50 13.39 -19.62
CA LYS A 490 47.86 12.84 -19.64
C LYS A 490 48.35 12.45 -21.05
N ARG A 491 47.46 12.26 -22.01
CA ARG A 491 47.73 11.85 -23.37
C ARG A 491 47.75 13.02 -24.34
N CYS A 492 47.41 14.23 -23.90
CA CYS A 492 47.29 15.45 -24.67
C CYS A 492 48.46 16.39 -24.45
N GLY A 493 48.80 17.18 -25.49
CA GLY A 493 49.90 18.14 -25.40
C GLY A 493 49.49 19.61 -25.69
N ASN A 494 48.23 19.85 -26.01
CA ASN A 494 47.71 21.15 -26.46
C ASN A 494 46.95 21.95 -25.41
N VAL A 495 46.90 21.46 -24.16
CA VAL A 495 46.10 22.07 -23.09
C VAL A 495 46.90 22.14 -21.78
N ASP A 496 46.62 23.17 -20.96
CA ASP A 496 47.08 23.21 -19.58
C ASP A 496 46.20 22.24 -18.74
N PRO A 497 46.78 21.12 -18.23
CA PRO A 497 46.02 20.13 -17.48
C PRO A 497 45.37 20.70 -16.21
N ASP A 498 46.03 21.63 -15.51
CA ASP A 498 45.55 22.19 -14.26
C ASP A 498 44.29 23.06 -14.47
N MET A 499 44.19 23.72 -15.60
CA MET A 499 43.03 24.53 -15.96
C MET A 499 41.83 23.66 -16.26
N ALA A 500 42.00 22.57 -16.99
CA ALA A 500 40.95 21.62 -17.28
C ALA A 500 40.50 20.88 -16.01
N LEU A 501 41.43 20.45 -15.14
CA LEU A 501 41.12 19.78 -13.87
C LEU A 501 40.35 20.67 -12.89
N ARG A 502 40.68 21.97 -12.80
CA ARG A 502 39.86 22.92 -12.02
C ARG A 502 38.41 22.97 -12.50
N GLN A 503 38.18 22.86 -13.80
CA GLN A 503 36.82 22.82 -14.35
C GLN A 503 36.12 21.49 -14.05
N VAL A 504 36.86 20.38 -14.07
CA VAL A 504 36.34 19.08 -13.63
C VAL A 504 35.89 19.15 -12.16
N GLU A 505 36.71 19.75 -11.27
CA GLU A 505 36.39 19.96 -9.88
C GLU A 505 35.13 20.83 -9.69
N ALA A 506 35.00 21.91 -10.48
CA ALA A 506 33.84 22.77 -10.47
C ALA A 506 32.56 22.02 -10.88
N PHE A 507 32.59 21.23 -11.95
CA PHE A 507 31.45 20.40 -12.37
C PHE A 507 31.14 19.26 -11.38
N ALA A 508 32.18 18.64 -10.83
CA ALA A 508 32.00 17.60 -9.81
C ALA A 508 31.39 18.15 -8.51
N ALA A 509 31.71 19.40 -8.12
CA ALA A 509 31.08 20.08 -6.99
C ALA A 509 29.58 20.32 -7.21
N GLU A 510 29.14 20.45 -8.47
CA GLU A 510 27.72 20.50 -8.84
C GLU A 510 27.06 19.09 -8.96
N GLY A 511 27.80 18.03 -8.64
CA GLY A 511 27.30 16.65 -8.69
C GLY A 511 27.38 15.99 -10.07
N MET A 512 28.02 16.61 -11.04
CA MET A 512 28.12 16.08 -12.39
C MET A 512 29.26 15.07 -12.54
N ARG A 513 29.02 14.04 -13.34
CA ARG A 513 30.03 13.12 -13.84
C ARG A 513 30.66 13.74 -15.08
N VAL A 514 31.98 13.81 -15.11
CA VAL A 514 32.72 14.47 -16.20
C VAL A 514 33.48 13.43 -17.02
N LEU A 515 33.37 13.53 -18.35
CA LEU A 515 34.15 12.77 -19.30
C LEU A 515 35.02 13.72 -20.11
N GLY A 516 36.28 13.33 -20.32
CA GLY A 516 37.22 14.02 -21.22
C GLY A 516 37.22 13.39 -22.60
N PHE A 517 37.41 14.22 -23.61
CA PHE A 517 37.48 13.84 -25.03
C PHE A 517 38.75 14.39 -25.65
N ALA A 518 39.39 13.58 -26.52
CA ALA A 518 40.53 13.99 -27.30
C ALA A 518 40.57 13.24 -28.63
N GLU A 519 41.21 13.84 -29.63
CA GLU A 519 41.34 13.32 -30.99
C GLU A 519 42.79 13.24 -31.41
N LYS A 520 43.10 12.36 -32.38
CA LYS A 520 44.42 12.20 -32.97
C LYS A 520 44.27 11.73 -34.39
N ARG A 521 44.98 12.39 -35.32
CA ARG A 521 45.08 11.92 -36.72
C ARG A 521 45.85 10.60 -36.75
N PHE A 522 45.42 9.72 -37.63
CA PHE A 522 45.99 8.38 -37.72
C PHE A 522 46.03 7.87 -39.16
N ASP A 523 47.00 7.04 -39.49
CA ASP A 523 47.30 6.64 -40.88
C ASP A 523 47.25 5.12 -41.12
N ARG A 524 46.89 4.31 -40.08
CA ARG A 524 46.83 2.84 -40.18
C ARG A 524 45.41 2.31 -39.89
N ALA A 525 45.05 1.29 -40.65
CA ALA A 525 43.87 0.50 -40.29
C ALA A 525 44.19 -0.45 -39.10
N GLY A 526 43.42 -0.35 -38.05
CA GLY A 526 43.61 -1.12 -36.80
C GLY A 526 44.24 -0.30 -35.68
N LEU A 527 43.71 -0.52 -34.44
CA LEU A 527 44.00 0.26 -33.26
C LEU A 527 44.61 -0.63 -32.17
N THR A 528 45.68 -0.17 -31.53
CA THR A 528 46.33 -0.82 -30.41
C THR A 528 46.37 0.12 -29.19
N LEU A 529 46.58 -0.43 -27.99
CA LEU A 529 46.75 0.38 -26.77
C LEU A 529 47.95 1.34 -26.84
N GLU A 530 49.01 0.96 -27.52
CA GLU A 530 50.19 1.79 -27.73
C GLU A 530 49.88 3.05 -28.56
N ASP A 531 49.00 2.94 -29.55
CA ASP A 531 48.55 4.07 -30.36
C ASP A 531 47.78 5.11 -29.55
N CYS A 532 47.19 4.68 -28.45
CA CYS A 532 46.45 5.51 -27.51
C CYS A 532 47.32 6.14 -26.39
N ALA A 533 48.63 5.87 -26.36
CA ALA A 533 49.48 6.30 -25.25
C ALA A 533 49.71 7.82 -25.17
N ARG A 534 49.84 8.53 -26.32
CA ARG A 534 50.16 9.98 -26.41
C ARG A 534 49.89 10.57 -27.78
N GLY A 535 49.98 11.89 -27.88
CA GLY A 535 49.89 12.61 -29.16
C GLY A 535 48.45 12.99 -29.51
N PHE A 536 47.57 13.06 -28.54
CA PHE A 536 46.21 13.54 -28.73
C PHE A 536 46.10 15.05 -28.55
N GLU A 537 45.12 15.63 -29.23
CA GLU A 537 44.66 16.98 -29.03
C GLU A 537 43.39 16.94 -28.19
N PHE A 538 43.42 17.65 -27.05
CA PHE A 538 42.26 17.68 -26.13
C PHE A 538 41.14 18.50 -26.78
N THR A 539 39.98 17.87 -26.99
CA THR A 539 38.78 18.46 -27.59
C THR A 539 37.94 19.18 -26.53
N GLY A 540 37.75 18.57 -25.32
CA GLY A 540 36.99 19.18 -24.27
C GLY A 540 36.43 18.19 -23.22
N LEU A 541 35.54 18.73 -22.37
CA LEU A 541 34.82 17.96 -21.34
C LEU A 541 33.32 17.98 -21.63
N GLN A 542 32.65 16.86 -21.38
CA GLN A 542 31.20 16.79 -21.30
C GLN A 542 30.83 16.35 -19.89
N ALA A 543 30.04 17.17 -19.18
CA ALA A 543 29.59 16.93 -17.80
C ALA A 543 28.11 16.62 -17.80
N MET A 544 27.74 15.52 -17.12
CA MET A 544 26.41 14.96 -17.13
C MET A 544 25.96 14.58 -15.72
N ILE A 545 24.66 14.63 -15.51
CA ILE A 545 24.02 14.25 -14.25
C ILE A 545 22.70 13.52 -14.55
N ASP A 546 22.30 12.64 -13.65
CA ASP A 546 20.92 12.14 -13.59
C ASP A 546 20.09 13.15 -12.79
N PRO A 547 19.25 13.97 -13.45
CA PRO A 547 18.65 15.13 -12.82
C PRO A 547 17.55 14.70 -11.83
N PRO A 548 17.43 15.42 -10.68
CA PRO A 548 16.31 15.22 -9.77
C PRO A 548 14.98 15.54 -10.49
N ARG A 549 13.93 14.81 -10.11
CA ARG A 549 12.56 15.10 -10.60
C ARG A 549 12.05 16.38 -9.92
N ALA A 550 11.56 17.34 -10.69
CA ALA A 550 11.10 18.63 -10.14
C ALA A 550 9.96 18.47 -9.11
N GLU A 551 9.02 17.55 -9.39
CA GLU A 551 7.89 17.24 -8.51
C GLU A 551 8.30 16.60 -7.18
N VAL A 552 9.47 15.97 -7.10
CA VAL A 552 9.98 15.34 -5.87
C VAL A 552 10.40 16.41 -4.85
N ILE A 553 10.86 17.57 -5.28
CA ILE A 553 11.22 18.68 -4.36
C ILE A 553 10.00 19.11 -3.54
N ASP A 554 8.84 19.26 -4.19
CA ASP A 554 7.61 19.63 -3.50
C ASP A 554 7.11 18.49 -2.60
N ALA A 555 7.26 17.23 -3.02
CA ALA A 555 6.91 16.07 -2.24
C ALA A 555 7.77 15.94 -0.96
N ILE A 556 9.08 16.17 -1.05
CA ILE A 556 9.98 16.18 0.11
C ILE A 556 9.62 17.31 1.08
N ARG A 557 9.32 18.50 0.54
CA ARG A 557 8.84 19.62 1.36
C ARG A 557 7.56 19.27 2.12
N ALA A 558 6.60 18.62 1.44
CA ALA A 558 5.37 18.14 2.08
C ALA A 558 5.65 17.06 3.15
N CYS A 559 6.62 16.17 2.94
CA CYS A 559 7.06 15.22 3.97
C CYS A 559 7.61 15.94 5.20
N HIS A 560 8.48 16.93 5.04
CA HIS A 560 9.04 17.71 6.16
C HIS A 560 7.94 18.47 6.93
N GLN A 561 6.98 19.08 6.22
CA GLN A 561 5.82 19.73 6.85
C GLN A 561 4.95 18.72 7.63
N ALA A 562 4.88 17.50 7.14
CA ALA A 562 4.19 16.39 7.80
C ALA A 562 4.99 15.75 8.95
N GLY A 563 6.17 16.29 9.31
CA GLY A 563 7.05 15.76 10.35
C GLY A 563 7.75 14.44 9.95
N ILE A 564 7.90 14.19 8.65
CA ILE A 564 8.56 12.99 8.13
C ILE A 564 9.95 13.38 7.63
N THR A 565 10.98 12.72 8.15
CA THR A 565 12.35 12.90 7.67
C THR A 565 12.58 12.06 6.43
N VAL A 566 13.15 12.66 5.38
CA VAL A 566 13.57 11.92 4.18
C VAL A 566 15.08 11.74 4.23
N LYS A 567 15.54 10.50 4.02
CA LYS A 567 16.96 10.14 3.96
C LYS A 567 17.27 9.54 2.60
N MET A 568 18.32 10.02 1.97
CA MET A 568 18.81 9.50 0.68
C MET A 568 19.94 8.52 0.92
N ILE A 569 19.81 7.31 0.35
CA ILE A 569 20.81 6.24 0.45
C ILE A 569 21.18 5.82 -0.97
N THR A 570 22.44 5.99 -1.36
CA THR A 570 22.87 5.78 -2.74
C THR A 570 24.24 5.12 -2.85
N GLY A 571 24.47 4.41 -3.96
CA GLY A 571 25.79 3.92 -4.38
C GLY A 571 26.70 4.99 -4.99
N ASP A 572 26.18 6.19 -5.25
CA ASP A 572 26.92 7.28 -5.89
C ASP A 572 28.08 7.82 -5.06
N HIS A 573 28.95 8.56 -5.72
CA HIS A 573 30.04 9.30 -5.07
C HIS A 573 29.49 10.37 -4.11
N MET A 574 30.24 10.62 -3.03
CA MET A 574 29.85 11.54 -1.96
C MET A 574 29.46 12.94 -2.48
N GLY A 575 30.23 13.53 -3.38
CA GLY A 575 29.97 14.87 -3.94
C GLY A 575 28.64 14.91 -4.73
N THR A 576 28.38 13.92 -5.57
CA THR A 576 27.11 13.81 -6.31
C THR A 576 25.91 13.62 -5.37
N ALA A 577 26.05 12.74 -4.38
CA ALA A 577 24.99 12.51 -3.41
C ALA A 577 24.67 13.76 -2.59
N GLN A 578 25.71 14.50 -2.17
CA GLN A 578 25.54 15.75 -1.43
C GLN A 578 24.85 16.81 -2.28
N ALA A 579 25.30 17.05 -3.51
CA ALA A 579 24.74 18.06 -4.41
C ALA A 579 23.25 17.78 -4.71
N ILE A 580 22.89 16.53 -4.99
CA ILE A 580 21.49 16.14 -5.22
C ILE A 580 20.67 16.24 -3.93
N GLY A 581 21.23 15.84 -2.78
CA GLY A 581 20.56 15.97 -1.48
C GLY A 581 20.23 17.42 -1.12
N GLU A 582 21.13 18.35 -1.43
CA GLU A 582 20.90 19.79 -1.26
C GLU A 582 19.85 20.34 -2.24
N GLN A 583 19.92 19.97 -3.52
CA GLN A 583 18.92 20.36 -4.52
C GLN A 583 17.51 19.89 -4.20
N LEU A 584 17.37 18.69 -3.63
CA LEU A 584 16.10 18.11 -3.22
C LEU A 584 15.61 18.64 -1.86
N GLY A 585 16.45 19.38 -1.11
CA GLY A 585 16.12 19.86 0.24
C GLY A 585 16.15 18.76 1.31
N ILE A 586 16.81 17.64 1.05
CA ILE A 586 17.04 16.54 2.03
C ILE A 586 18.14 16.92 3.02
N ALA A 587 19.17 17.61 2.53
CA ALA A 587 20.28 18.12 3.32
C ALA A 587 20.32 19.65 3.30
N THR A 588 20.80 20.25 4.39
CA THR A 588 21.10 21.67 4.42
C THR A 588 22.41 21.94 3.65
N HIS A 589 22.53 23.14 3.10
CA HIS A 589 23.74 23.53 2.36
C HIS A 589 25.01 23.35 3.20
N GLY A 590 25.99 22.63 2.67
CA GLY A 590 27.25 22.32 3.35
C GLY A 590 27.22 21.12 4.32
N ALA A 591 26.08 20.46 4.48
CA ALA A 591 26.00 19.23 5.30
C ALA A 591 26.76 18.08 4.60
N LYS A 592 27.72 17.46 5.31
CA LYS A 592 28.51 16.37 4.73
C LYS A 592 27.70 15.05 4.65
N ALA A 593 27.76 14.39 3.51
CA ALA A 593 27.26 13.02 3.37
C ALA A 593 28.17 12.03 4.12
N VAL A 594 27.56 10.95 4.67
CA VAL A 594 28.29 9.84 5.29
C VAL A 594 28.58 8.78 4.24
N THR A 595 29.81 8.28 4.21
CA THR A 595 30.22 7.28 3.20
C THR A 595 30.08 5.84 3.73
N GLY A 596 29.92 4.88 2.82
CA GLY A 596 29.88 3.45 3.16
C GLY A 596 31.13 2.97 3.90
N VAL A 597 32.32 3.55 3.62
CA VAL A 597 33.57 3.24 4.36
C VAL A 597 33.43 3.65 5.82
N GLN A 598 32.90 4.83 6.10
CA GLN A 598 32.65 5.29 7.47
C GLN A 598 31.62 4.41 8.17
N LEU A 599 30.55 4.01 7.47
CA LEU A 599 29.53 3.13 8.02
C LEU A 599 30.07 1.74 8.37
N ALA A 600 31.01 1.20 7.58
CA ALA A 600 31.63 -0.09 7.83
C ALA A 600 32.48 -0.15 9.12
N GLU A 601 33.00 1.01 9.57
CA GLU A 601 33.78 1.14 10.79
C GLU A 601 32.93 1.37 12.05
N MET A 602 31.60 1.56 11.89
CA MET A 602 30.69 1.88 12.98
C MET A 602 30.05 0.63 13.59
N ASP A 603 29.99 0.59 14.90
CA ASP A 603 29.18 -0.38 15.62
C ASP A 603 27.68 0.05 15.63
N ALA A 604 26.81 -0.81 16.17
CA ALA A 604 25.38 -0.55 16.23
C ALA A 604 25.02 0.71 17.05
N ALA A 605 25.85 1.10 18.05
CA ALA A 605 25.60 2.29 18.85
C ALA A 605 25.96 3.55 18.05
N ALA A 606 27.08 3.56 17.35
CA ALA A 606 27.50 4.65 16.48
C ALA A 606 26.52 4.84 15.31
N LEU A 607 26.01 3.74 14.72
CA LEU A 607 24.99 3.80 13.68
C LEU A 607 23.69 4.48 14.19
N ARG A 608 23.26 4.19 15.43
CA ARG A 608 22.07 4.84 16.02
C ARG A 608 22.24 6.34 16.22
N GLU A 609 23.47 6.80 16.50
CA GLU A 609 23.74 8.23 16.64
C GLU A 609 23.83 8.91 15.26
N ILE A 610 24.60 8.35 14.32
CA ILE A 610 24.81 9.00 13.01
C ILE A 610 23.51 9.19 12.21
N VAL A 611 22.54 8.27 12.32
CA VAL A 611 21.26 8.36 11.62
C VAL A 611 20.35 9.49 12.16
N LYS A 612 20.65 10.08 13.33
CA LYS A 612 19.88 11.21 13.87
C LYS A 612 20.19 12.51 13.10
N ASP A 613 21.47 12.74 12.81
CA ASP A 613 21.96 14.03 12.33
C ASP A 613 22.21 14.05 10.82
N HIS A 614 22.35 12.90 10.17
CA HIS A 614 22.69 12.81 8.76
C HIS A 614 21.52 12.24 7.94
N ASN A 615 21.27 12.88 6.78
CA ASN A 615 20.20 12.49 5.87
C ASN A 615 20.69 11.99 4.51
N VAL A 616 22.01 12.07 4.22
CA VAL A 616 22.59 11.64 2.96
C VAL A 616 23.69 10.63 3.22
N PHE A 617 23.55 9.44 2.61
CA PHE A 617 24.48 8.32 2.72
C PHE A 617 24.94 7.91 1.32
N ALA A 618 26.26 7.92 1.07
CA ALA A 618 26.90 7.74 -0.23
C ALA A 618 27.76 6.49 -0.26
N ARG A 619 27.94 5.86 -1.43
CA ARG A 619 28.70 4.60 -1.63
C ARG A 619 28.28 3.50 -0.65
N VAL A 620 26.98 3.36 -0.45
CA VAL A 620 26.39 2.44 0.53
C VAL A 620 26.27 1.03 -0.05
N ALA A 621 26.83 0.04 0.63
CA ALA A 621 26.67 -1.36 0.28
C ALA A 621 25.32 -1.93 0.83
N PRO A 622 24.84 -3.09 0.34
CA PRO A 622 23.56 -3.67 0.77
C PRO A 622 23.43 -3.87 2.27
N GLU A 623 24.50 -4.38 2.91
CA GLU A 623 24.58 -4.60 4.36
C GLU A 623 24.42 -3.30 5.15
N HIS A 624 24.96 -2.19 4.63
CA HIS A 624 24.83 -0.87 5.26
C HIS A 624 23.37 -0.37 5.17
N LYS A 625 22.66 -0.59 4.04
CA LYS A 625 21.23 -0.25 3.91
C LYS A 625 20.41 -0.93 5.01
N LEU A 626 20.66 -2.22 5.25
CA LEU A 626 20.01 -2.99 6.31
C LEU A 626 20.36 -2.45 7.70
N GLY A 627 21.65 -2.12 7.94
CA GLY A 627 22.14 -1.54 9.21
C GLY A 627 21.48 -0.20 9.54
N LEU A 628 21.36 0.69 8.53
CA LEU A 628 20.70 2.00 8.68
C LEU A 628 19.20 1.85 9.03
N VAL A 629 18.49 0.94 8.36
CA VAL A 629 17.07 0.67 8.65
C VAL A 629 16.90 0.18 10.09
N ARG A 630 17.75 -0.78 10.56
CA ARG A 630 17.71 -1.27 11.95
C ARG A 630 18.01 -0.17 12.95
N ALA A 631 19.04 0.64 12.71
CA ALA A 631 19.40 1.75 13.59
C ALA A 631 18.26 2.77 13.75
N LEU A 632 17.52 3.06 12.67
CA LEU A 632 16.34 3.92 12.72
C LEU A 632 15.20 3.27 13.53
N GLN A 633 14.94 1.99 13.33
CA GLN A 633 13.92 1.24 14.08
C GLN A 633 14.27 1.16 15.57
N ASP A 634 15.54 0.94 15.93
CA ASP A 634 16.01 0.92 17.30
C ASP A 634 15.85 2.29 17.98
N ASN A 635 15.94 3.39 17.23
CA ASN A 635 15.62 4.74 17.71
C ASN A 635 14.11 5.00 17.82
N GLY A 636 13.26 4.02 17.53
CA GLY A 636 11.80 4.11 17.65
C GLY A 636 11.10 4.69 16.41
N HIS A 637 11.80 4.84 15.30
CA HIS A 637 11.21 5.33 14.05
C HIS A 637 10.40 4.25 13.31
N VAL A 638 9.30 4.67 12.70
CA VAL A 638 8.58 3.89 11.68
C VAL A 638 9.22 4.21 10.34
N THR A 639 9.98 3.25 9.82
CA THR A 639 10.83 3.45 8.65
C THR A 639 10.18 2.84 7.40
N ALA A 640 9.99 3.65 6.36
CA ALA A 640 9.75 3.18 5.00
C ALA A 640 11.07 3.12 4.24
N MET A 641 11.29 2.07 3.44
CA MET A 641 12.47 1.92 2.60
C MET A 641 12.07 1.71 1.16
N THR A 642 12.69 2.45 0.22
CA THR A 642 12.50 2.21 -1.22
C THR A 642 13.69 1.52 -1.83
N GLY A 643 13.47 0.73 -2.87
CA GLY A 643 14.53 0.10 -3.64
C GLY A 643 13.99 -0.58 -4.89
N ASP A 644 14.87 -0.83 -5.86
CA ASP A 644 14.55 -1.48 -7.13
C ASP A 644 15.40 -2.73 -7.39
N GLY A 645 16.55 -2.84 -6.73
CA GLY A 645 17.52 -3.92 -6.93
C GLY A 645 17.37 -5.12 -5.99
N VAL A 646 18.07 -6.19 -6.32
CA VAL A 646 18.25 -7.37 -5.45
C VAL A 646 18.91 -6.96 -4.14
N ASN A 647 19.86 -6.04 -4.22
CA ASN A 647 20.63 -5.51 -3.09
C ASN A 647 19.78 -4.78 -2.04
N ASP A 648 18.56 -4.34 -2.42
CA ASP A 648 17.65 -3.63 -1.55
C ASP A 648 16.69 -4.55 -0.80
N ALA A 649 16.49 -5.79 -1.29
CA ALA A 649 15.50 -6.71 -0.78
C ALA A 649 15.62 -6.99 0.73
N PRO A 650 16.82 -7.19 1.32
CA PRO A 650 16.96 -7.36 2.77
C PRO A 650 16.49 -6.13 3.55
N ALA A 651 16.80 -4.92 3.07
CA ALA A 651 16.41 -3.67 3.72
C ALA A 651 14.91 -3.39 3.54
N LEU A 652 14.33 -3.69 2.35
CA LEU A 652 12.89 -3.62 2.09
C LEU A 652 12.10 -4.53 3.04
N LYS A 653 12.54 -5.78 3.19
CA LYS A 653 11.89 -6.77 4.07
C LYS A 653 12.02 -6.43 5.55
N GLN A 654 13.16 -5.84 5.97
CA GLN A 654 13.41 -5.43 7.35
C GLN A 654 12.62 -4.18 7.74
N SER A 655 12.41 -3.25 6.81
CA SER A 655 11.71 -1.99 7.09
C SER A 655 10.28 -2.24 7.57
N ASN A 656 9.68 -1.24 8.24
CA ASN A 656 8.26 -1.30 8.62
C ASN A 656 7.35 -1.28 7.39
N ILE A 657 7.85 -0.68 6.29
CA ILE A 657 7.17 -0.63 4.98
C ILE A 657 8.24 -0.69 3.90
N GLY A 658 8.29 -1.80 3.16
CA GLY A 658 9.07 -1.92 1.95
C GLY A 658 8.29 -1.36 0.75
N VAL A 659 8.93 -0.51 -0.07
CA VAL A 659 8.35 0.08 -1.27
C VAL A 659 9.24 -0.24 -2.47
N ALA A 660 8.75 -1.05 -3.41
CA ALA A 660 9.49 -1.40 -4.62
C ALA A 660 9.02 -0.58 -5.82
N MET A 661 9.95 -0.40 -6.78
CA MET A 661 9.65 0.18 -8.07
C MET A 661 8.92 -0.83 -8.95
N GLY A 662 7.91 -0.40 -9.70
CA GLY A 662 7.07 -1.26 -10.54
C GLY A 662 7.62 -1.45 -11.95
N ILE A 663 8.30 -0.42 -12.49
CA ILE A 663 8.87 -0.42 -13.83
C ILE A 663 10.30 -0.99 -13.78
N THR A 664 11.19 -0.34 -13.02
CA THR A 664 12.61 -0.70 -12.92
C THR A 664 12.90 -1.80 -11.90
N GLY A 665 11.98 -1.99 -10.93
CA GLY A 665 12.19 -2.94 -9.84
C GLY A 665 12.28 -4.39 -10.30
N THR A 666 13.27 -5.12 -9.76
CA THR A 666 13.42 -6.56 -9.96
C THR A 666 12.28 -7.34 -9.31
N SER A 667 12.05 -8.57 -9.76
CA SER A 667 11.03 -9.45 -9.13
C SER A 667 11.29 -9.65 -7.64
N VAL A 668 12.58 -9.73 -7.26
CA VAL A 668 13.04 -9.84 -5.86
C VAL A 668 12.62 -8.66 -5.02
N SER A 669 12.91 -7.44 -5.47
CA SER A 669 12.53 -6.21 -4.76
C SER A 669 11.02 -6.09 -4.61
N LYS A 670 10.26 -6.38 -5.69
CA LYS A 670 8.79 -6.39 -5.66
C LYS A 670 8.22 -7.43 -4.69
N GLU A 671 8.86 -8.61 -4.57
CA GLU A 671 8.42 -9.65 -3.64
C GLU A 671 8.72 -9.31 -2.18
N ALA A 672 9.87 -8.71 -1.91
CA ALA A 672 10.27 -8.26 -0.58
C ALA A 672 9.41 -7.09 -0.08
N ALA A 673 8.81 -6.30 -0.98
CA ALA A 673 8.10 -5.08 -0.66
C ALA A 673 6.63 -5.31 -0.24
N ASP A 674 6.12 -4.36 0.53
CA ASP A 674 4.71 -4.27 0.94
C ASP A 674 3.87 -3.47 -0.04
N ILE A 675 4.51 -2.53 -0.76
CA ILE A 675 3.90 -1.61 -1.72
C ILE A 675 4.74 -1.60 -2.99
N VAL A 676 4.09 -1.54 -4.16
CA VAL A 676 4.75 -1.39 -5.45
C VAL A 676 4.25 -0.11 -6.13
N LEU A 677 5.17 0.75 -6.57
CA LEU A 677 4.86 1.98 -7.30
C LEU A 677 4.79 1.69 -8.79
N THR A 678 3.65 1.95 -9.43
CA THR A 678 3.48 1.68 -10.87
C THR A 678 4.12 2.73 -11.79
N ASP A 679 4.65 3.81 -11.23
CA ASP A 679 5.27 4.94 -11.94
C ASP A 679 6.70 5.25 -11.46
N ASP A 680 7.25 4.45 -10.56
CA ASP A 680 8.58 4.60 -9.97
C ASP A 680 8.86 6.03 -9.43
N ASN A 681 7.83 6.70 -8.89
CA ASN A 681 7.93 8.09 -8.49
C ASN A 681 7.74 8.28 -6.98
N PHE A 682 8.67 9.00 -6.35
CA PHE A 682 8.61 9.32 -4.92
C PHE A 682 7.33 10.05 -4.51
N THR A 683 6.74 10.87 -5.41
CA THR A 683 5.48 11.58 -5.13
C THR A 683 4.33 10.64 -4.80
N SER A 684 4.33 9.43 -5.38
CA SER A 684 3.33 8.40 -5.12
C SER A 684 3.46 7.84 -3.70
N ILE A 685 4.66 7.84 -3.09
CA ILE A 685 4.88 7.47 -1.68
C ILE A 685 4.23 8.52 -0.77
N THR A 686 4.49 9.79 -1.02
CA THR A 686 3.91 10.90 -0.26
C THR A 686 2.38 10.88 -0.33
N ALA A 687 1.83 10.63 -1.51
CA ALA A 687 0.39 10.48 -1.71
C ALA A 687 -0.19 9.26 -0.98
N ALA A 688 0.55 8.16 -0.93
CA ALA A 688 0.14 6.96 -0.20
C ALA A 688 0.20 7.17 1.34
N VAL A 689 1.19 7.92 1.85
CA VAL A 689 1.23 8.34 3.27
C VAL A 689 0.01 9.18 3.61
N GLU A 690 -0.35 10.15 2.76
CA GLU A 690 -1.54 10.98 2.92
C GLU A 690 -2.81 10.13 3.02
N GLU A 691 -2.99 9.16 2.13
CA GLU A 691 -4.15 8.25 2.17
C GLU A 691 -4.11 7.31 3.39
N GLY A 692 -2.94 6.83 3.82
CA GLY A 692 -2.81 6.03 5.05
C GLY A 692 -3.27 6.82 6.29
N ARG A 693 -2.87 8.07 6.44
CA ARG A 693 -3.33 8.98 7.50
C ARG A 693 -4.84 9.21 7.43
N ARG A 694 -5.38 9.42 6.23
CA ARG A 694 -6.82 9.58 6.01
C ARG A 694 -7.62 8.34 6.42
N VAL A 695 -7.16 7.14 6.06
CA VAL A 695 -7.81 5.88 6.44
C VAL A 695 -7.89 5.75 7.95
N TYR A 696 -6.77 6.01 8.65
CA TYR A 696 -6.72 5.99 10.10
C TYR A 696 -7.69 7.00 10.73
N ASP A 697 -7.67 8.26 10.26
CA ASP A 697 -8.59 9.31 10.75
C ASP A 697 -10.06 8.89 10.59
N ASN A 698 -10.43 8.36 9.42
CA ASN A 698 -11.80 7.95 9.15
C ASN A 698 -12.23 6.77 10.02
N LEU A 699 -11.28 5.89 10.35
CA LEU A 699 -11.54 4.82 11.30
C LEU A 699 -11.77 5.35 12.71
N ILE A 700 -10.95 6.29 13.20
CA ILE A 700 -11.16 6.94 14.50
C ILE A 700 -12.48 7.70 14.52
N LYS A 701 -12.88 8.36 13.42
CA LYS A 701 -14.22 9.00 13.29
C LYS A 701 -15.35 7.98 13.45
N SER A 702 -15.22 6.82 12.83
CA SER A 702 -16.20 5.73 12.96
C SER A 702 -16.27 5.17 14.38
N LEU A 703 -15.11 4.97 15.03
CA LEU A 703 -15.06 4.55 16.45
C LEU A 703 -15.67 5.59 17.38
N ALA A 704 -15.32 6.87 17.19
CA ALA A 704 -15.86 7.98 17.98
C ALA A 704 -17.38 8.14 17.79
N PHE A 705 -17.95 7.58 16.72
CA PHE A 705 -19.40 7.49 16.52
C PHE A 705 -20.01 6.24 17.18
N VAL A 706 -19.45 5.06 16.95
CA VAL A 706 -20.04 3.77 17.36
C VAL A 706 -19.98 3.58 18.88
N LEU A 707 -18.85 3.89 19.52
CA LEU A 707 -18.67 3.65 20.96
C LEU A 707 -19.68 4.42 21.85
N PRO A 708 -19.87 5.76 21.65
CA PRO A 708 -20.85 6.50 22.46
C PRO A 708 -22.28 6.05 22.24
N THR A 709 -22.64 5.67 21.02
CA THR A 709 -24.01 5.23 20.72
C THR A 709 -24.35 3.93 21.45
N ASN A 710 -23.45 2.97 21.46
CA ASN A 710 -23.66 1.70 22.18
C ASN A 710 -23.61 1.87 23.70
N LEU A 711 -22.66 2.68 24.21
CA LEU A 711 -22.61 3.00 25.63
C LEU A 711 -23.88 3.72 26.09
N GLY A 712 -24.42 4.64 25.29
CA GLY A 712 -25.63 5.36 25.60
C GLY A 712 -26.88 4.43 25.68
N LEU A 713 -26.98 3.46 24.77
CA LEU A 713 -28.03 2.44 24.84
C LEU A 713 -27.92 1.62 26.11
N ALA A 714 -26.70 1.23 26.51
CA ALA A 714 -26.47 0.54 27.77
C ALA A 714 -26.86 1.39 28.98
N LEU A 715 -26.48 2.68 28.98
CA LEU A 715 -26.79 3.60 30.07
C LEU A 715 -28.31 3.84 30.23
N ILE A 716 -29.07 3.90 29.13
CA ILE A 716 -30.53 4.02 29.16
C ILE A 716 -31.13 2.86 29.96
N LEU A 717 -30.69 1.62 29.69
CA LEU A 717 -31.17 0.43 30.38
C LEU A 717 -30.71 0.37 31.83
N ILE A 718 -29.44 0.67 32.11
CA ILE A 718 -28.92 0.69 33.48
C ILE A 718 -29.70 1.72 34.32
N TYR A 719 -29.97 2.89 33.77
CA TYR A 719 -30.73 3.92 34.43
C TYR A 719 -32.17 3.47 34.69
N ALA A 720 -32.80 2.80 33.69
CA ALA A 720 -34.17 2.29 33.85
C ALA A 720 -34.24 1.24 34.97
N VAL A 721 -33.36 0.23 34.99
CA VAL A 721 -33.36 -0.81 36.05
C VAL A 721 -33.07 -0.21 37.41
N ALA A 722 -32.25 0.83 37.51
CA ALA A 722 -31.89 1.43 38.79
C ALA A 722 -32.97 2.37 39.37
N PHE A 723 -33.67 3.15 38.53
CA PHE A 723 -34.44 4.30 38.98
C PHE A 723 -35.92 4.36 38.53
N PHE A 724 -36.34 3.53 37.53
CA PHE A 724 -37.72 3.62 37.01
C PHE A 724 -38.70 2.89 37.93
N PRO A 725 -39.96 3.37 38.01
CA PRO A 725 -41.00 2.75 38.83
C PRO A 725 -41.42 1.39 38.28
N LEU A 726 -41.89 0.51 39.14
CA LEU A 726 -42.63 -0.68 38.79
C LEU A 726 -44.08 -0.27 38.51
N VAL A 727 -44.64 -0.67 37.37
CA VAL A 727 -46.01 -0.40 36.96
C VAL A 727 -46.83 -1.70 36.99
N GLU A 728 -48.10 -1.60 37.38
CA GLU A 728 -49.01 -2.73 37.42
C GLU A 728 -49.43 -3.14 36.01
N LYS A 729 -49.15 -4.38 35.62
CA LYS A 729 -49.47 -4.94 34.31
C LYS A 729 -50.27 -6.24 34.51
N THR A 730 -51.34 -6.40 33.76
CA THR A 730 -52.12 -7.64 33.81
C THR A 730 -51.52 -8.64 32.83
N ILE A 731 -50.94 -9.72 33.34
CA ILE A 731 -50.38 -10.84 32.55
C ILE A 731 -51.18 -12.09 32.91
N ASP A 732 -51.77 -12.77 31.95
CA ASP A 732 -52.60 -13.98 32.14
C ASP A 732 -53.71 -13.81 33.18
N GLY A 733 -54.29 -12.61 33.29
CA GLY A 733 -55.37 -12.31 34.26
C GLY A 733 -54.89 -12.04 35.68
N GLN A 734 -53.62 -12.05 35.98
CA GLN A 734 -52.99 -11.66 37.24
C GLN A 734 -52.35 -10.28 37.13
N MET A 735 -52.52 -9.43 38.15
CA MET A 735 -51.81 -8.16 38.25
C MET A 735 -50.39 -8.40 38.71
N VAL A 736 -49.42 -8.16 37.85
CA VAL A 736 -47.99 -8.28 38.13
C VAL A 736 -47.39 -6.88 38.03
N LYS A 737 -46.45 -6.54 38.91
CA LYS A 737 -45.67 -5.34 38.83
C LYS A 737 -44.48 -5.57 37.94
N ASP A 738 -44.44 -4.92 36.76
CA ASP A 738 -43.37 -4.99 35.76
C ASP A 738 -42.62 -3.65 35.68
N LEU A 739 -41.35 -3.69 35.28
CA LEU A 739 -40.50 -2.50 35.15
C LEU A 739 -40.94 -1.67 33.94
N LEU A 740 -41.11 -0.37 34.13
CA LEU A 740 -41.41 0.58 33.08
C LEU A 740 -40.12 0.79 32.18
N LEU A 741 -40.02 0.07 31.07
CA LEU A 741 -38.87 0.15 30.18
C LEU A 741 -39.00 1.29 29.17
N PRO A 742 -37.96 2.13 29.02
CA PRO A 742 -37.94 3.18 27.99
C PRO A 742 -37.78 2.65 26.55
N MET A 743 -37.32 1.43 26.40
CA MET A 743 -37.14 0.73 25.12
C MET A 743 -37.22 -0.78 25.29
N LEU A 744 -37.84 -1.46 24.34
CA LEU A 744 -37.88 -2.92 24.27
C LEU A 744 -36.62 -3.52 23.61
N PRO A 745 -36.30 -4.81 23.88
CA PRO A 745 -35.16 -5.49 23.20
C PRO A 745 -35.21 -5.39 21.69
N THR A 746 -36.38 -5.60 21.09
CA THR A 746 -36.62 -5.52 19.65
C THR A 746 -36.35 -4.10 19.07
N GLN A 747 -36.72 -3.07 19.84
CA GLN A 747 -36.46 -1.67 19.46
C GLN A 747 -34.96 -1.32 19.52
N LEU A 748 -34.21 -1.86 20.46
CA LEU A 748 -32.74 -1.72 20.52
C LEU A 748 -32.05 -2.41 19.35
N LEU A 749 -32.52 -3.61 18.97
CA LEU A 749 -32.05 -4.28 17.75
C LEU A 749 -32.29 -3.45 16.51
N TRP A 750 -33.48 -2.79 16.41
CA TRP A 750 -33.76 -1.86 15.30
C TRP A 750 -32.73 -0.73 15.24
N ILE A 751 -32.46 -0.08 16.39
CA ILE A 751 -31.48 1.01 16.46
C ILE A 751 -30.10 0.51 16.00
N ASN A 752 -29.66 -0.66 16.46
CA ASN A 752 -28.33 -1.22 16.10
C ASN A 752 -28.27 -1.61 14.63
N LEU A 753 -29.28 -2.28 14.09
CA LEU A 753 -29.36 -2.64 12.67
C LEU A 753 -29.27 -1.41 11.77
N VAL A 754 -30.10 -0.38 12.06
CA VAL A 754 -30.11 0.86 11.29
C VAL A 754 -28.79 1.62 11.44
N ALA A 755 -28.15 1.60 12.64
CA ALA A 755 -26.88 2.26 12.89
C ALA A 755 -25.73 1.62 12.11
N ALA A 756 -25.65 0.30 12.09
CA ALA A 756 -24.56 -0.43 11.43
C ALA A 756 -24.55 -0.18 9.92
N VAL A 757 -25.73 -0.21 9.27
CA VAL A 757 -25.84 -0.15 7.80
C VAL A 757 -25.74 1.27 7.26
N THR A 758 -26.33 2.27 7.94
CA THR A 758 -26.58 3.58 7.34
C THR A 758 -25.69 4.70 7.86
N ARG A 759 -25.02 4.53 9.00
CA ARG A 759 -24.36 5.64 9.69
C ARG A 759 -22.85 5.48 9.86
N ALA A 760 -22.36 4.36 10.31
CA ALA A 760 -20.93 4.17 10.58
C ALA A 760 -20.12 3.99 9.27
N LEU A 761 -20.67 3.28 8.30
CA LEU A 761 -20.03 3.05 7.01
C LEU A 761 -19.78 4.33 6.19
N PRO A 762 -20.71 5.31 6.10
CA PRO A 762 -20.44 6.55 5.38
C PRO A 762 -19.21 7.34 5.87
N LEU A 763 -18.83 7.22 7.15
CA LEU A 763 -17.64 7.88 7.70
C LEU A 763 -16.33 7.30 7.15
N ALA A 764 -16.30 6.04 6.70
CA ALA A 764 -15.14 5.45 6.03
C ALA A 764 -14.82 6.14 4.68
N PHE A 765 -15.82 6.75 4.04
CA PHE A 765 -15.66 7.50 2.78
C PHE A 765 -15.32 8.98 2.99
N GLU A 766 -15.16 9.46 4.23
CA GLU A 766 -15.00 10.88 4.51
C GLU A 766 -13.76 11.48 3.82
N ALA A 767 -13.83 12.76 3.51
CA ALA A 767 -12.72 13.52 2.96
C ALA A 767 -11.55 13.57 3.95
N LYS A 768 -10.33 13.79 3.45
CA LYS A 768 -9.17 14.01 4.29
C LYS A 768 -9.33 15.28 5.13
N GLU A 769 -8.79 15.27 6.33
CA GLU A 769 -8.71 16.49 7.15
C GLU A 769 -7.76 17.49 6.47
N PRO A 770 -8.04 18.81 6.55
CA PRO A 770 -7.21 19.83 5.91
C PRO A 770 -5.76 19.86 6.40
N ASP A 771 -5.53 19.41 7.63
CA ASP A 771 -4.23 19.40 8.32
C ASP A 771 -3.47 18.07 8.22
N VAL A 772 -3.96 17.11 7.43
CA VAL A 772 -3.45 15.72 7.42
C VAL A 772 -1.94 15.63 7.12
N MET A 773 -1.40 16.52 6.28
CA MET A 773 0.02 16.62 5.95
C MET A 773 0.72 17.81 6.65
N ASN A 774 0.05 18.48 7.59
CA ASN A 774 0.61 19.60 8.37
C ASN A 774 0.80 19.26 9.86
N ARG A 775 0.69 17.99 10.21
CA ARG A 775 0.86 17.47 11.58
C ARG A 775 1.89 16.34 11.59
N PRO A 776 2.60 16.15 12.73
CA PRO A 776 3.56 15.06 12.86
C PRO A 776 2.88 13.69 12.74
N PRO A 777 3.66 12.63 12.43
CA PRO A 777 3.16 11.25 12.43
C PRO A 777 2.64 10.86 13.80
N ARG A 778 1.63 9.98 13.82
CA ARG A 778 1.12 9.36 15.04
C ARG A 778 2.17 8.44 15.67
N ASP A 779 2.24 8.40 16.99
CA ASP A 779 2.98 7.35 17.69
C ASP A 779 2.26 6.00 17.51
N PRO A 780 2.90 4.98 16.94
CA PRO A 780 2.30 3.65 16.79
C PRO A 780 1.87 2.99 18.10
N LYS A 781 2.47 3.39 19.22
CA LYS A 781 2.17 2.89 20.57
C LYS A 781 0.97 3.58 21.21
N GLU A 782 0.51 4.71 20.64
CA GLU A 782 -0.66 5.42 21.17
C GLU A 782 -1.90 4.52 21.08
N PRO A 783 -2.62 4.32 22.21
CA PRO A 783 -3.80 3.48 22.20
C PRO A 783 -4.89 4.12 21.33
N VAL A 784 -5.60 3.28 20.57
CA VAL A 784 -6.74 3.70 19.73
C VAL A 784 -7.82 4.39 20.57
N LEU A 785 -8.06 3.90 21.80
CA LEU A 785 -8.90 4.52 22.82
C LEU A 785 -8.05 5.49 23.66
N ASN A 786 -7.67 6.63 23.09
CA ASN A 786 -6.99 7.67 23.82
C ASN A 786 -7.97 8.43 24.76
N ARG A 787 -7.43 9.25 25.67
CA ARG A 787 -8.23 10.00 26.66
C ARG A 787 -9.33 10.85 26.03
N PHE A 788 -9.07 11.36 24.83
CA PHE A 788 -10.04 12.15 24.09
C PHE A 788 -11.24 11.31 23.61
N VAL A 789 -11.00 10.16 22.98
CA VAL A 789 -12.06 9.25 22.51
C VAL A 789 -12.91 8.78 23.70
N VAL A 790 -12.27 8.42 24.82
CA VAL A 790 -12.95 8.00 26.04
C VAL A 790 -13.83 9.12 26.58
N PHE A 791 -13.29 10.34 26.75
CA PHE A 791 -14.07 11.50 27.25
C PHE A 791 -15.29 11.79 26.35
N ARG A 792 -15.10 11.84 25.04
CA ARG A 792 -16.17 12.08 24.06
C ARG A 792 -17.21 10.97 24.10
N THR A 793 -16.78 9.71 24.30
CA THR A 793 -17.69 8.56 24.46
C THR A 793 -18.63 8.76 25.64
N PHE A 794 -18.11 9.09 26.81
CA PHE A 794 -18.94 9.32 27.99
C PHE A 794 -19.85 10.57 27.85
N LEU A 795 -19.32 11.68 27.33
CA LEU A 795 -20.08 12.91 27.12
C LEU A 795 -21.29 12.67 26.20
N ALA A 796 -21.05 12.08 25.03
CA ALA A 796 -22.11 11.85 24.05
C ALA A 796 -23.12 10.78 24.53
N ALA A 797 -22.65 9.71 25.18
CA ALA A 797 -23.51 8.68 25.74
C ALA A 797 -24.44 9.25 26.84
N THR A 798 -23.90 10.09 27.73
CA THR A 798 -24.70 10.73 28.80
C THR A 798 -25.76 11.67 28.24
N LEU A 799 -25.41 12.51 27.25
CA LEU A 799 -26.36 13.40 26.58
C LEU A 799 -27.46 12.63 25.86
N MET A 800 -27.11 11.55 25.16
CA MET A 800 -28.08 10.68 24.47
C MET A 800 -29.05 10.04 25.49
N THR A 801 -28.51 9.52 26.59
CA THR A 801 -29.31 8.92 27.66
C THR A 801 -30.26 9.94 28.27
N ALA A 802 -29.76 11.13 28.65
CA ALA A 802 -30.57 12.19 29.23
C ALA A 802 -31.71 12.65 28.29
N GLY A 803 -31.44 12.79 27.01
CA GLY A 803 -32.45 13.15 25.99
C GLY A 803 -33.52 12.06 25.82
N ALA A 804 -33.10 10.81 25.68
CA ALA A 804 -34.03 9.69 25.45
C ALA A 804 -34.89 9.41 26.69
N VAL A 805 -34.29 9.32 27.89
CA VAL A 805 -34.97 9.08 29.17
C VAL A 805 -35.85 10.28 29.53
N GLY A 806 -35.33 11.50 29.36
CA GLY A 806 -36.08 12.71 29.71
C GLY A 806 -37.35 12.86 28.87
N LEU A 807 -37.27 12.64 27.55
CA LEU A 807 -38.46 12.71 26.68
C LEU A 807 -39.41 11.53 26.86
N PHE A 808 -38.87 10.33 27.21
CA PHE A 808 -39.71 9.18 27.60
C PHE A 808 -40.57 9.50 28.81
N LEU A 809 -39.97 9.94 29.91
CA LEU A 809 -40.68 10.26 31.16
C LEU A 809 -41.67 11.40 30.96
N TRP A 810 -41.20 12.49 30.28
CA TRP A 810 -42.07 13.62 29.99
C TRP A 810 -43.31 13.24 29.17
N ARG A 811 -43.18 12.41 28.12
CA ARG A 811 -44.29 11.99 27.31
C ARG A 811 -45.20 11.02 28.06
N TYR A 812 -44.63 10.08 28.83
CA TYR A 812 -45.37 9.16 29.65
C TYR A 812 -46.24 9.88 30.69
N GLU A 813 -45.68 10.80 31.47
CA GLU A 813 -46.41 11.56 32.48
C GLU A 813 -47.50 12.45 31.87
N LEU A 814 -47.20 13.12 30.74
CA LEU A 814 -48.13 14.00 30.03
C LEU A 814 -49.34 13.21 29.57
N GLU A 815 -49.19 12.08 28.94
CA GLU A 815 -50.31 11.25 28.41
C GLU A 815 -51.04 10.51 29.51
N MET A 816 -50.33 10.10 30.56
CA MET A 816 -51.01 9.51 31.76
C MET A 816 -51.90 10.53 32.46
N ALA A 817 -51.46 11.81 32.56
CA ALA A 817 -52.31 12.88 33.10
C ALA A 817 -53.51 13.20 32.19
N ALA A 818 -53.36 13.07 30.87
CA ALA A 818 -54.41 13.31 29.86
C ALA A 818 -55.21 12.04 29.53
N ARG A 819 -54.97 10.91 30.14
CA ARG A 819 -55.55 9.58 29.80
C ARG A 819 -57.07 9.58 29.70
N ALA A 820 -57.75 10.29 30.61
CA ALA A 820 -59.22 10.41 30.61
C ALA A 820 -59.79 11.15 29.39
N SER A 821 -58.99 12.02 28.82
CA SER A 821 -59.39 12.84 27.64
C SER A 821 -58.84 12.29 26.32
N SER A 822 -57.69 11.60 26.33
CA SER A 822 -57.07 11.05 25.11
C SER A 822 -57.69 9.75 24.63
N GLY A 823 -58.39 9.01 25.50
CA GLY A 823 -58.97 7.71 25.19
C GLY A 823 -57.94 6.60 24.91
N LEU A 824 -56.64 6.84 25.18
CA LEU A 824 -55.59 5.89 24.97
C LEU A 824 -55.52 4.89 26.14
N THR A 825 -55.23 3.65 25.82
CA THR A 825 -54.91 2.65 26.85
C THR A 825 -53.49 2.89 27.43
N GLU A 826 -53.24 2.47 28.65
CA GLU A 826 -51.92 2.58 29.28
C GLU A 826 -50.81 1.93 28.44
N ALA A 827 -51.08 0.77 27.85
CA ALA A 827 -50.16 0.10 26.92
C ALA A 827 -49.83 0.94 25.69
N GLN A 828 -50.80 1.67 25.15
CA GLN A 828 -50.58 2.58 24.02
C GLN A 828 -49.77 3.80 24.43
N ILE A 829 -49.99 4.36 25.60
CA ILE A 829 -49.21 5.48 26.16
C ILE A 829 -47.74 5.08 26.35
N VAL A 830 -47.51 3.89 26.95
CA VAL A 830 -46.16 3.34 27.11
C VAL A 830 -45.49 3.14 25.72
N SER A 831 -46.20 2.55 24.75
CA SER A 831 -45.66 2.31 23.41
C SER A 831 -45.34 3.64 22.65
N GLU A 832 -46.16 4.69 22.85
CA GLU A 832 -45.87 6.01 22.27
C GLU A 832 -44.61 6.65 22.88
N ALA A 833 -44.50 6.61 24.22
CA ALA A 833 -43.34 7.12 24.93
C ALA A 833 -42.05 6.35 24.54
N GLN A 834 -42.13 5.02 24.41
CA GLN A 834 -41.03 4.19 23.90
C GLN A 834 -40.63 4.55 22.46
N THR A 835 -41.60 4.72 21.56
CA THR A 835 -41.37 5.12 20.18
C THR A 835 -40.70 6.52 20.10
N MET A 836 -41.11 7.42 21.02
CA MET A 836 -40.48 8.75 21.12
C MET A 836 -39.04 8.66 21.61
N ALA A 837 -38.73 7.80 22.59
CA ALA A 837 -37.38 7.58 23.07
C ALA A 837 -36.44 7.00 21.97
N VAL A 838 -36.92 5.98 21.25
CA VAL A 838 -36.19 5.38 20.10
C VAL A 838 -35.92 6.44 19.03
N THR A 839 -36.94 7.24 18.68
CA THR A 839 -36.82 8.32 17.68
C THR A 839 -35.80 9.37 18.14
N THR A 840 -35.79 9.71 19.43
CA THR A 840 -34.81 10.63 20.01
C THR A 840 -33.39 10.12 19.88
N VAL A 841 -33.15 8.84 20.18
CA VAL A 841 -31.83 8.22 19.99
C VAL A 841 -31.40 8.28 18.52
N ILE A 842 -32.29 7.96 17.58
CA ILE A 842 -31.98 8.00 16.15
C ILE A 842 -31.68 9.43 15.69
N MET A 843 -32.46 10.42 16.10
CA MET A 843 -32.17 11.83 15.79
C MET A 843 -30.83 12.27 16.39
N PHE A 844 -30.55 11.91 17.65
CA PHE A 844 -29.24 12.17 18.26
C PHE A 844 -28.11 11.59 17.43
N GLN A 845 -28.22 10.35 16.98
CA GLN A 845 -27.21 9.67 16.18
C GLN A 845 -27.04 10.34 14.79
N VAL A 846 -28.10 10.84 14.17
CA VAL A 846 -28.03 11.62 12.91
C VAL A 846 -27.22 12.89 13.08
N PHE A 847 -27.54 13.68 14.11
CA PHE A 847 -26.80 14.94 14.37
C PHE A 847 -25.37 14.67 14.86
N TYR A 848 -25.18 13.62 15.67
CA TYR A 848 -23.85 13.23 16.13
C TYR A 848 -22.94 12.75 14.99
N MET A 849 -23.47 12.04 13.99
CA MET A 849 -22.74 11.65 12.80
C MET A 849 -22.21 12.87 12.05
N LEU A 850 -23.01 13.95 11.90
CA LEU A 850 -22.56 15.20 11.29
C LEU A 850 -21.39 15.82 12.08
N SER A 851 -21.40 15.72 13.42
CA SER A 851 -20.30 16.18 14.27
C SER A 851 -19.03 15.29 14.14
N CYS A 852 -19.18 14.00 13.86
CA CYS A 852 -18.07 13.05 13.72
C CYS A 852 -17.37 13.11 12.35
N ARG A 853 -17.89 13.85 11.36
CA ARG A 853 -17.27 14.05 10.05
C ARG A 853 -15.89 14.69 10.14
N SER A 854 -15.66 15.54 11.15
CA SER A 854 -14.32 15.96 11.57
C SER A 854 -14.20 15.81 13.10
N LEU A 855 -13.05 15.36 13.57
CA LEU A 855 -12.78 15.27 15.00
C LEU A 855 -12.26 16.59 15.57
N ASN A 856 -11.59 17.39 14.78
CA ASN A 856 -10.90 18.61 15.21
C ASN A 856 -11.63 19.88 14.76
N ASP A 857 -12.11 19.91 13.52
CA ASP A 857 -12.66 21.09 12.88
C ASP A 857 -14.19 21.08 12.82
N SER A 858 -14.76 22.24 12.48
CA SER A 858 -16.17 22.35 12.13
C SER A 858 -16.41 21.63 10.79
N VAL A 859 -17.55 20.96 10.65
CA VAL A 859 -17.97 20.30 9.42
C VAL A 859 -18.02 21.28 8.22
N PHE A 860 -18.23 22.56 8.47
CA PHE A 860 -18.24 23.62 7.43
C PHE A 860 -16.85 23.85 6.81
N ARG A 861 -15.77 23.58 7.55
CA ARG A 861 -14.39 23.74 7.06
C ARG A 861 -14.01 22.62 6.08
N ILE A 862 -14.50 21.40 6.32
CA ILE A 862 -14.30 20.27 5.40
C ILE A 862 -15.21 20.36 4.18
N GLY A 863 -16.30 21.12 4.29
CA GLY A 863 -17.37 21.23 3.30
C GLY A 863 -18.55 20.32 3.64
N LEU A 864 -19.72 20.93 3.85
CA LEU A 864 -20.91 20.21 4.29
C LEU A 864 -21.27 19.05 3.32
N PHE A 865 -21.13 19.24 2.01
CA PHE A 865 -21.48 18.26 0.98
C PHE A 865 -20.27 17.48 0.41
N SER A 866 -19.08 17.53 1.04
CA SER A 866 -17.88 16.83 0.58
C SER A 866 -18.04 15.31 0.54
N ASN A 867 -18.94 14.77 1.37
CA ASN A 867 -19.25 13.34 1.40
C ASN A 867 -20.76 13.11 1.16
N LYS A 868 -21.12 12.78 -0.07
CA LYS A 868 -22.51 12.51 -0.48
C LYS A 868 -23.08 11.26 0.20
N THR A 869 -22.24 10.27 0.55
CA THR A 869 -22.70 9.01 1.16
C THR A 869 -23.30 9.22 2.55
N VAL A 870 -22.84 10.24 3.30
CA VAL A 870 -23.41 10.64 4.59
C VAL A 870 -24.88 11.06 4.42
N PHE A 871 -25.19 11.88 3.42
CA PHE A 871 -26.57 12.35 3.19
C PHE A 871 -27.48 11.24 2.66
N ILE A 872 -26.94 10.33 1.84
CA ILE A 872 -27.66 9.11 1.44
C ILE A 872 -27.98 8.26 2.67
N GLY A 873 -27.00 8.08 3.57
CA GLY A 873 -27.21 7.36 4.83
C GLY A 873 -28.26 8.03 5.73
N ILE A 874 -28.21 9.36 5.90
CA ILE A 874 -29.21 10.10 6.67
C ILE A 874 -30.61 9.94 6.05
N GLY A 875 -30.74 10.08 4.73
CA GLY A 875 -32.02 9.89 4.03
C GLY A 875 -32.59 8.49 4.23
N ALA A 876 -31.74 7.45 4.14
CA ALA A 876 -32.12 6.07 4.39
C ALA A 876 -32.58 5.86 5.84
N VAL A 877 -31.84 6.41 6.83
CA VAL A 877 -32.23 6.34 8.26
C VAL A 877 -33.60 6.96 8.48
N LEU A 878 -33.84 8.17 7.95
CA LEU A 878 -35.10 8.88 8.14
C LEU A 878 -36.26 8.13 7.48
N ALA A 879 -36.06 7.56 6.29
CA ALA A 879 -37.05 6.73 5.61
C ALA A 879 -37.37 5.45 6.41
N LEU A 880 -36.34 4.75 6.87
CA LEU A 880 -36.52 3.55 7.73
C LEU A 880 -37.22 3.89 9.04
N GLN A 881 -36.87 5.01 9.67
CA GLN A 881 -37.53 5.47 10.90
C GLN A 881 -38.99 5.84 10.67
N ALA A 882 -39.32 6.45 9.54
CA ALA A 882 -40.71 6.70 9.18
C ALA A 882 -41.52 5.39 9.01
N LEU A 883 -40.93 4.37 8.36
CA LEU A 883 -41.52 3.04 8.29
C LEU A 883 -41.72 2.41 9.67
N PHE A 884 -40.73 2.52 10.56
CA PHE A 884 -40.79 2.01 11.94
C PHE A 884 -41.93 2.65 12.74
N ILE A 885 -42.21 3.93 12.56
CA ILE A 885 -43.23 4.67 13.30
C ILE A 885 -44.62 4.45 12.70
N TYR A 886 -44.76 4.43 11.37
CA TYR A 886 -46.07 4.58 10.69
C TYR A 886 -46.50 3.33 9.93
N ALA A 887 -45.61 2.36 9.62
CA ALA A 887 -46.01 1.17 8.89
C ALA A 887 -46.64 0.12 9.81
N PRO A 888 -47.92 -0.35 9.58
CA PRO A 888 -48.60 -1.29 10.47
C PRO A 888 -47.82 -2.61 10.73
N PRO A 889 -47.13 -3.22 9.74
CA PRO A 889 -46.33 -4.41 10.03
C PRO A 889 -45.16 -4.14 11.00
N MET A 890 -44.51 -2.96 10.90
CA MET A 890 -43.44 -2.57 11.80
C MET A 890 -43.95 -2.28 13.22
N GLN A 891 -45.13 -1.66 13.33
CA GLN A 891 -45.77 -1.43 14.60
C GLN A 891 -46.09 -2.76 15.31
N ALA A 892 -46.59 -3.76 14.57
CA ALA A 892 -46.87 -5.08 15.10
C ALA A 892 -45.61 -5.83 15.58
N ILE A 893 -44.50 -5.74 14.81
CA ILE A 893 -43.22 -6.42 15.12
C ILE A 893 -42.53 -5.75 16.30
N PHE A 894 -42.40 -4.43 16.29
CA PHE A 894 -41.59 -3.67 17.25
C PHE A 894 -42.39 -3.01 18.36
N SER A 895 -43.72 -3.24 18.41
CA SER A 895 -44.63 -2.67 19.42
C SER A 895 -44.55 -1.14 19.50
N THR A 896 -44.54 -0.47 18.30
CA THR A 896 -44.47 0.98 18.18
C THR A 896 -45.84 1.61 18.02
N PHE A 897 -45.91 2.90 18.31
CA PHE A 897 -47.11 3.70 18.18
C PHE A 897 -46.85 4.97 17.36
N PRO A 898 -47.83 5.44 16.53
CA PRO A 898 -47.64 6.63 15.70
C PRO A 898 -47.35 7.86 16.56
N LEU A 899 -46.32 8.63 16.17
CA LEU A 899 -45.94 9.88 16.81
C LEU A 899 -46.60 11.09 16.16
N THR A 900 -46.98 12.07 16.99
CA THR A 900 -47.43 13.39 16.51
C THR A 900 -46.26 14.20 15.94
N ALA A 901 -46.58 15.20 15.07
CA ALA A 901 -45.55 16.11 14.54
C ALA A 901 -44.80 16.85 15.68
N GLN A 902 -45.48 17.15 16.77
CA GLN A 902 -44.88 17.79 17.95
C GLN A 902 -43.85 16.86 18.62
N SER A 903 -44.17 15.57 18.79
CA SER A 903 -43.26 14.57 19.37
C SER A 903 -42.03 14.38 18.50
N LEU A 904 -42.17 14.40 17.15
CA LEU A 904 -41.06 14.35 16.22
C LEU A 904 -40.15 15.57 16.33
N VAL A 905 -40.72 16.78 16.44
CA VAL A 905 -39.94 18.02 16.60
C VAL A 905 -39.17 18.00 17.91
N PHE A 906 -39.76 17.59 19.04
CA PHE A 906 -39.06 17.50 20.31
C PHE A 906 -37.95 16.45 20.28
N SER A 907 -38.17 15.28 19.64
CA SER A 907 -37.13 14.28 19.45
C SER A 907 -35.96 14.83 18.61
N ALA A 908 -36.26 15.58 17.55
CA ALA A 908 -35.23 16.20 16.71
C ALA A 908 -34.44 17.30 17.46
N LEU A 909 -35.14 18.15 18.23
CA LEU A 909 -34.50 19.21 19.02
C LEU A 909 -33.61 18.61 20.13
N ALA A 910 -34.07 17.59 20.85
CA ALA A 910 -33.27 16.89 21.85
C ALA A 910 -32.04 16.23 21.23
N GLY A 911 -32.18 15.61 20.07
CA GLY A 911 -31.07 15.05 19.32
C GLY A 911 -30.05 16.11 18.85
N ALA A 912 -30.55 17.30 18.45
CA ALA A 912 -29.70 18.39 17.92
C ALA A 912 -28.82 19.07 19.00
N ILE A 913 -29.11 18.91 20.28
CA ILE A 913 -28.31 19.47 21.41
C ILE A 913 -26.84 19.04 21.31
N ILE A 914 -26.56 17.84 20.75
CA ILE A 914 -25.20 17.34 20.58
C ILE A 914 -24.32 18.27 19.70
N LEU A 915 -24.91 18.97 18.72
CA LEU A 915 -24.16 19.85 17.81
C LEU A 915 -23.45 21.01 18.52
N PRO A 916 -24.12 21.85 19.30
CA PRO A 916 -23.45 22.92 20.03
C PRO A 916 -22.48 22.37 21.10
N VAL A 917 -22.83 21.29 21.79
CA VAL A 917 -21.99 20.73 22.85
C VAL A 917 -20.66 20.22 22.27
N ILE A 918 -20.68 19.46 21.19
CA ILE A 918 -19.45 19.00 20.54
C ILE A 918 -18.69 20.15 19.87
N SER A 919 -19.39 21.17 19.34
CA SER A 919 -18.72 22.36 18.80
C SER A 919 -17.94 23.11 19.88
N VAL A 920 -18.50 23.28 21.08
CA VAL A 920 -17.80 23.87 22.23
C VAL A 920 -16.63 23.01 22.68
N GLU A 921 -16.80 21.68 22.76
CA GLU A 921 -15.70 20.74 23.09
C GLU A 921 -14.53 20.91 22.12
N LYS A 922 -14.79 20.96 20.81
CA LYS A 922 -13.78 21.18 19.77
C LYS A 922 -13.06 22.53 19.96
N LEU A 923 -13.81 23.61 20.24
CA LEU A 923 -13.23 24.94 20.46
C LEU A 923 -12.30 24.97 21.68
N ILE A 924 -12.72 24.38 22.80
CA ILE A 924 -11.90 24.30 24.02
C ILE A 924 -10.62 23.53 23.76
N ARG A 925 -10.73 22.36 23.12
CA ARG A 925 -9.59 21.51 22.82
C ARG A 925 -8.60 22.16 21.84
N ASN A 926 -9.08 22.83 20.81
CA ASN A 926 -8.20 23.52 19.86
C ASN A 926 -7.46 24.68 20.52
N ARG A 927 -8.09 25.40 21.47
CA ARG A 927 -7.42 26.44 22.25
C ARG A 927 -6.33 25.90 23.21
N SER A 928 -6.50 24.67 23.71
CA SER A 928 -5.49 24.04 24.57
C SER A 928 -4.31 23.43 23.80
N ARG A 929 -4.41 23.33 22.46
CA ARG A 929 -3.35 22.84 21.57
C ARG A 929 -2.57 23.95 20.87
N ALA A 930 -3.18 25.14 20.73
CA ALA A 930 -2.53 26.36 20.27
C ALA A 930 -1.77 27.00 21.42
#